data_50b820e79b25007ae926899bdc94cea5
#
_entry.id   50b820e79b25007ae926899bdc94cea5
#
_cell.length_a   1.000
_cell.length_b   1.000
_cell.length_c   1.000
_cell.angle_alpha   90.00
_cell.angle_beta   90.00
_cell.angle_gamma   90.00
#
_symmetry.space_group_name_H-M   'P 1'
#
loop_
_entity.id
_entity.type
_entity.pdbx_description
1 polymer ?
#
loop_
_entity_poly.entity_id
_entity_poly.type
_entity_poly.pdbx_seq_one_letter_code
_entity_poly.pdbx_strand_id
1 'polypeptide(L)'
;MKNIYSRHLRDFVFRALLSLLTCVAGTLHAGAVTPRNPIAKVTNWNYTKTNTIVTLKLWMYNYDGGNAHFVGDVWLTIDGEKRKKLNDCWSLISNVENEDKIKNYEWDKISQTQYVLAWDNKYYGDLEFGKLSKNQQCPDNSNKSEKKWSTAEIKLTFKKVFPYYGHKITIEGTWRDWCDDPKKADKYWSIDNEIGGYVRPAEVKAGPSGSDVVLSWQKQGYNKSSKANGKWVVYKVDGKNYAKLGEKLVGDCSFAISKKKFECGGTYCIAFLPDGFNAATPASGLSAELILGGHAEKNDVCQRCGHGFMHYKTRLNEMVRLPKNADFGAVIVSHKNEGDCKFVIECDGPITRIPSDAFSVVQNCLKDDNLSIPTTVTHIGDRAFCRNALLTGKLVIPPSVKSIGREAFMGTNFSGDLVIPNSVGSIGYGAFSACNGFNGTLTLPKGLKVIESCAFNSCTKLKGNLTLPDNLTSIGDYAFYICRMLTGNLVIPKTVKSIGELAFASCSGFNGTLTLHEGLETIGKNAFSSCIGLKGDLNIPQTVRKISEGAFDNCSGFNGTLTLPDKLERIEPYAFYGCGGLKDNLVIPSTVTIIGENAFFSCKGFTGNLVIPNSVTVIGPWAFYNCNGFNGTLTLSDNLERIGDNTFGYCYGLTGTLVIPGTVTAIGASAFYGCYGFGDLVLPNSIAVIPEKAFSRCSGLKNNVVIPASVKEIGSQAFADSYKIPGLEFSNGLTTIGNEAFWNCNGLKGTVTLPPSLESISEYSFADCGKVTAFEFKSLPRGMKEMLSHAKVHRSVRLSDASYVSEADNSGASIDELSYTRDNPGQWNTLVLPCDLTLTGEENHVLYKIDKVDDDKLVVSQVKDKVAAGTPCLFLCGKSDQKAVTITANKVVLDMTLNTVNVDGLTFIGTYHTQKPIEGWVFSGNMFVNIDNLPAKEEGYSVSPFSAWLEGAVQGNPWSLGLKVNNPATGIAPVTVVDTLNGEGVEYYDLSGQRLDAPRQGVNIVRLKSGKSKKLIIK
;
A
#
# COMPACT_ATOMS: atom_id res chain seq x y z
N MET A 1 -0.85 -12.08 4.22
CA MET A 1 -0.81 -11.37 5.51
C MET A 1 0.47 -10.56 5.80
N LYS A 2 1.60 -10.75 5.10
CA LYS A 2 2.84 -9.96 5.36
C LYS A 2 2.95 -8.60 4.62
N ASN A 3 2.17 -8.33 3.60
CA ASN A 3 2.35 -7.14 2.75
C ASN A 3 1.35 -5.99 2.96
N ILE A 4 0.22 -6.19 3.66
CA ILE A 4 -0.78 -5.13 3.87
C ILE A 4 -0.52 -4.39 5.18
N TYR A 5 0.00 -5.06 6.20
CA TYR A 5 0.43 -4.40 7.45
C TYR A 5 1.63 -3.43 7.28
N SER A 6 2.36 -3.53 6.15
CA SER A 6 3.61 -2.77 5.98
C SER A 6 3.43 -1.33 5.52
N ARG A 7 2.32 -0.93 4.89
CA ARG A 7 2.14 0.45 4.40
C ARG A 7 1.57 1.40 5.46
N HIS A 8 0.51 1.00 6.16
CA HIS A 8 -0.08 1.87 7.19
C HIS A 8 0.75 1.91 8.48
N LEU A 9 1.44 0.82 8.83
CA LEU A 9 2.37 0.81 9.95
C LEU A 9 3.66 1.61 9.63
N ARG A 10 4.09 1.70 8.37
CA ARG A 10 5.22 2.54 7.96
C ARG A 10 4.92 4.02 8.06
N ASP A 11 3.75 4.49 7.65
CA ASP A 11 3.39 5.90 7.76
C ASP A 11 3.13 6.30 9.21
N PHE A 12 2.57 5.41 10.02
CA PHE A 12 2.35 5.62 11.44
C PHE A 12 3.66 5.60 12.24
N VAL A 13 4.52 4.62 11.99
CA VAL A 13 5.85 4.49 12.62
C VAL A 13 6.80 5.59 12.13
N PHE A 14 6.69 6.03 10.87
CA PHE A 14 7.54 7.09 10.34
C PHE A 14 7.21 8.46 10.94
N ARG A 15 5.93 8.76 11.20
CA ARG A 15 5.53 10.01 11.89
C ARG A 15 5.80 9.98 13.40
N ALA A 16 5.65 8.83 14.05
CA ALA A 16 6.02 8.64 15.44
C ALA A 16 7.54 8.51 15.65
N LEU A 17 8.29 7.97 14.69
CA LEU A 17 9.75 7.91 14.73
C LEU A 17 10.41 9.25 14.41
N LEU A 18 9.77 10.15 13.66
CA LEU A 18 10.33 11.50 13.45
C LEU A 18 10.35 12.33 14.75
N SER A 19 9.46 12.04 15.71
CA SER A 19 9.49 12.66 17.03
C SER A 19 10.38 11.92 18.04
N LEU A 20 10.74 10.65 17.78
CA LEU A 20 11.60 9.82 18.63
C LEU A 20 13.07 9.73 18.14
N LEU A 21 13.33 9.93 16.84
CA LEU A 21 14.66 9.79 16.23
C LEU A 21 15.61 10.96 16.50
N THR A 22 15.15 12.00 17.20
CA THR A 22 16.03 13.04 17.74
C THR A 22 16.59 12.73 19.14
N CYS A 23 16.25 11.60 19.75
CA CYS A 23 16.62 11.29 21.14
C CYS A 23 17.52 10.08 21.36
N VAL A 24 17.83 9.25 20.35
CA VAL A 24 18.66 8.04 20.60
C VAL A 24 19.67 7.83 19.48
N ALA A 25 20.84 8.38 19.63
CA ALA A 25 22.04 7.88 19.00
C ALA A 25 22.59 6.74 19.88
N GLY A 26 22.13 5.54 19.67
CA GLY A 26 22.59 4.36 20.39
C GLY A 26 21.95 3.08 19.85
N THR A 27 22.67 2.40 19.00
CA THR A 27 22.61 0.98 18.65
C THR A 27 21.26 0.28 18.62
N LEU A 28 20.81 -0.11 17.43
CA LEU A 28 19.99 -1.29 17.23
C LEU A 28 20.38 -2.00 15.94
N HIS A 29 20.81 -3.23 16.07
CA HIS A 29 21.03 -4.19 15.01
C HIS A 29 19.69 -4.78 14.55
N ALA A 30 19.43 -4.75 13.25
CA ALA A 30 18.56 -5.75 12.62
C ALA A 30 18.83 -5.80 11.11
N GLY A 31 19.15 -6.98 10.64
CA GLY A 31 19.40 -7.25 9.24
C GLY A 31 18.14 -7.19 8.39
N ALA A 32 18.08 -6.25 7.49
CA ALA A 32 17.32 -6.29 6.25
C ALA A 32 18.10 -5.45 5.25
N VAL A 33 18.28 -5.97 4.06
CA VAL A 33 18.97 -5.29 2.95
C VAL A 33 18.16 -4.06 2.56
N THR A 34 18.46 -2.94 3.18
CA THR A 34 17.94 -1.62 2.77
C THR A 34 19.00 -0.96 1.89
N PRO A 35 18.60 -0.31 0.79
CA PRO A 35 19.54 0.48 0.01
C PRO A 35 20.19 1.52 0.93
N ARG A 36 21.51 1.51 0.98
CA ARG A 36 22.28 2.33 1.90
C ARG A 36 22.50 3.70 1.30
N ASN A 37 22.02 4.72 2.00
CA ASN A 37 22.25 6.11 1.59
C ASN A 37 23.75 6.45 1.67
N PRO A 38 24.23 7.35 0.82
CA PRO A 38 25.58 7.90 0.96
C PRO A 38 25.81 8.47 2.36
N ILE A 39 27.02 8.33 2.88
CA ILE A 39 27.42 8.89 4.18
C ILE A 39 28.43 10.00 3.93
N ALA A 40 28.25 11.14 4.56
CA ALA A 40 29.21 12.22 4.54
C ALA A 40 29.68 12.57 5.97
N LYS A 41 30.96 12.83 6.12
CA LYS A 41 31.54 13.22 7.40
C LYS A 41 32.58 14.30 7.20
N VAL A 42 32.55 15.34 8.03
CA VAL A 42 33.65 16.31 8.11
C VAL A 42 34.85 15.62 8.69
N THR A 43 35.93 15.51 7.92
CA THR A 43 37.19 14.84 8.33
C THR A 43 38.25 15.81 8.78
N ASN A 44 38.23 17.05 8.28
CA ASN A 44 39.13 18.08 8.71
C ASN A 44 38.46 19.46 8.57
N TRP A 45 38.81 20.33 9.48
CA TRP A 45 38.38 21.73 9.47
C TRP A 45 39.50 22.62 9.91
N ASN A 46 39.77 23.64 9.11
CA ASN A 46 40.82 24.59 9.41
C ASN A 46 40.38 25.99 8.92
N TYR A 47 40.87 27.04 9.52
CA TYR A 47 40.59 28.39 9.10
C TYR A 47 41.84 29.24 9.11
N THR A 48 41.89 30.19 8.18
CA THR A 48 42.89 31.22 8.08
C THR A 48 42.27 32.56 8.50
N LYS A 49 43.05 33.64 8.44
CA LYS A 49 42.54 34.98 8.75
C LYS A 49 41.40 35.43 7.84
N THR A 50 41.25 34.83 6.66
CA THR A 50 40.29 35.23 5.64
C THR A 50 39.34 34.11 5.16
N ASN A 51 39.72 32.88 5.36
CA ASN A 51 38.99 31.71 4.77
C ASN A 51 38.79 30.62 5.80
N THR A 52 37.71 29.85 5.62
CA THR A 52 37.48 28.57 6.30
C THR A 52 37.60 27.44 5.29
N ILE A 53 38.37 26.41 5.60
CA ILE A 53 38.59 25.23 4.77
C ILE A 53 37.98 24.04 5.48
N VAL A 54 37.06 23.37 4.84
CA VAL A 54 36.39 22.18 5.34
C VAL A 54 36.65 21.00 4.41
N THR A 55 37.11 19.90 4.93
CA THR A 55 37.28 18.68 4.16
C THR A 55 36.17 17.72 4.57
N LEU A 56 35.38 17.31 3.58
CA LEU A 56 34.32 16.31 3.69
C LEU A 56 34.80 15.02 3.07
N LYS A 57 34.55 13.89 3.73
CA LYS A 57 34.70 12.57 3.14
C LYS A 57 33.33 11.98 2.90
N LEU A 58 33.05 11.62 1.65
CA LEU A 58 31.83 10.96 1.23
C LEU A 58 32.10 9.48 1.09
N TRP A 59 31.18 8.65 1.56
CA TRP A 59 31.19 7.20 1.33
C TRP A 59 29.96 6.82 0.52
N MET A 60 30.20 6.10 -0.56
CA MET A 60 29.16 5.54 -1.42
C MET A 60 29.26 4.02 -1.39
N TYR A 61 28.11 3.36 -1.20
CA TYR A 61 28.06 1.91 -1.15
C TYR A 61 27.97 1.31 -2.56
N ASN A 62 28.87 0.41 -2.90
CA ASN A 62 28.89 -0.31 -4.16
C ASN A 62 28.24 -1.69 -3.95
N TYR A 63 27.08 -1.92 -4.55
CA TYR A 63 26.40 -3.20 -4.54
C TYR A 63 27.01 -4.11 -5.62
N ASP A 64 27.36 -5.37 -5.27
CA ASP A 64 27.89 -6.40 -6.18
C ASP A 64 29.04 -6.00 -7.12
N GLY A 65 29.88 -5.08 -6.68
CA GLY A 65 31.02 -4.61 -7.49
C GLY A 65 30.65 -3.60 -8.56
N GLY A 66 29.40 -3.19 -8.66
CA GLY A 66 28.92 -2.08 -9.49
C GLY A 66 29.20 -0.73 -8.85
N ASN A 67 29.20 0.32 -9.64
CA ASN A 67 29.34 1.69 -9.15
C ASN A 67 27.96 2.28 -8.87
N ALA A 68 27.71 2.80 -7.66
CA ALA A 68 26.56 3.62 -7.39
C ALA A 68 26.75 4.99 -8.05
N HIS A 69 25.73 5.50 -8.72
CA HIS A 69 25.78 6.79 -9.39
C HIS A 69 24.86 7.78 -8.72
N PHE A 70 25.31 9.02 -8.57
CA PHE A 70 24.39 10.12 -8.33
C PHE A 70 23.64 10.42 -9.62
N VAL A 71 22.33 10.51 -9.52
CA VAL A 71 21.46 10.87 -10.64
C VAL A 71 20.79 12.18 -10.28
N GLY A 72 20.93 13.16 -11.15
CA GLY A 72 20.39 14.51 -10.92
C GLY A 72 21.34 15.42 -10.15
N ASP A 73 20.77 16.48 -9.58
CA ASP A 73 21.52 17.57 -8.98
C ASP A 73 21.91 17.28 -7.55
N VAL A 74 23.18 17.48 -7.21
CA VAL A 74 23.66 17.49 -5.82
C VAL A 74 23.71 18.94 -5.33
N TRP A 75 23.14 19.20 -4.17
CA TRP A 75 22.97 20.52 -3.59
C TRP A 75 23.69 20.65 -2.27
N LEU A 76 24.26 21.83 -2.05
CA LEU A 76 24.87 22.21 -0.78
C LEU A 76 24.09 23.39 -0.17
N THR A 77 23.76 23.29 1.09
CA THR A 77 23.14 24.34 1.88
C THR A 77 23.94 24.57 3.15
N ILE A 78 24.15 25.80 3.54
CA ILE A 78 24.80 26.18 4.81
C ILE A 78 23.81 27.04 5.60
N ASP A 79 23.55 26.65 6.85
CA ASP A 79 22.63 27.35 7.77
C ASP A 79 21.25 27.68 7.16
N GLY A 80 20.77 26.90 6.20
CA GLY A 80 19.51 27.14 5.52
C GLY A 80 19.55 28.25 4.47
N GLU A 81 20.72 28.79 4.14
CA GLU A 81 20.88 29.75 3.05
C GLU A 81 20.57 29.12 1.68
N LYS A 82 20.40 29.99 0.66
CA LYS A 82 19.99 29.54 -0.69
C LYS A 82 20.85 28.38 -1.19
N ARG A 83 20.20 27.28 -1.58
CA ARG A 83 20.82 26.08 -2.17
C ARG A 83 21.78 26.41 -3.29
N LYS A 84 22.96 25.82 -3.27
CA LYS A 84 23.93 25.85 -4.38
C LYS A 84 24.12 24.46 -4.99
N LYS A 85 24.14 24.43 -6.33
CA LYS A 85 24.24 23.20 -7.11
C LYS A 85 25.72 22.78 -7.24
N LEU A 86 26.02 21.50 -6.91
CA LEU A 86 27.35 20.91 -7.04
C LEU A 86 27.57 20.17 -8.37
N ASN A 87 26.68 20.34 -9.34
CA ASN A 87 26.65 19.53 -10.56
C ASN A 87 27.92 19.64 -11.43
N ASP A 88 28.58 20.78 -11.38
CA ASP A 88 29.83 20.95 -12.14
C ASP A 88 30.95 20.05 -11.63
N CYS A 89 30.79 19.53 -10.41
CA CYS A 89 31.74 18.55 -9.85
C CYS A 89 31.62 17.17 -10.49
N TRP A 90 30.43 16.85 -11.01
CA TRP A 90 30.10 15.53 -11.54
C TRP A 90 30.40 15.40 -13.03
N SER A 91 30.32 16.47 -13.79
CA SER A 91 30.73 16.51 -15.18
C SER A 91 32.21 16.15 -15.37
N LEU A 92 33.04 16.34 -14.34
CA LEU A 92 34.45 15.96 -14.35
C LEU A 92 34.72 14.48 -14.14
N ILE A 93 33.81 13.78 -13.48
CA ILE A 93 33.82 12.31 -13.33
C ILE A 93 33.17 11.64 -14.55
N SER A 94 32.19 12.31 -15.18
CA SER A 94 31.45 11.82 -16.35
C SER A 94 32.06 12.18 -17.71
N ASN A 95 33.11 13.00 -17.77
CA ASN A 95 33.89 13.24 -19.01
C ASN A 95 34.75 12.05 -19.44
N VAL A 96 34.45 10.85 -18.90
CA VAL A 96 34.89 9.59 -19.49
C VAL A 96 33.92 9.29 -20.62
N GLU A 97 34.29 9.63 -21.85
CA GLU A 97 33.56 9.30 -23.07
C GLU A 97 33.22 7.80 -23.12
N ASN A 98 31.94 7.46 -23.05
CA ASN A 98 31.30 6.16 -23.07
C ASN A 98 31.04 5.50 -21.72
N GLU A 99 29.76 5.24 -21.46
CA GLU A 99 29.25 4.47 -20.30
C GLU A 99 29.89 3.09 -20.16
N ASP A 100 30.32 2.46 -21.26
CA ASP A 100 31.01 1.17 -21.23
C ASP A 100 32.45 1.22 -20.68
N LYS A 101 33.08 2.38 -20.67
CA LYS A 101 34.39 2.57 -20.07
C LYS A 101 34.36 2.78 -18.58
N ILE A 102 33.23 3.21 -18.02
CA ILE A 102 33.03 3.37 -16.57
C ILE A 102 33.14 2.02 -15.85
N LYS A 103 32.73 0.92 -16.48
CA LYS A 103 32.82 -0.44 -15.93
C LYS A 103 34.25 -0.91 -15.64
N ASN A 104 35.26 -0.31 -16.27
CA ASN A 104 36.66 -0.74 -16.17
C ASN A 104 37.60 0.35 -15.70
N TYR A 105 37.10 1.48 -15.19
CA TYR A 105 37.94 2.55 -14.72
C TYR A 105 38.55 2.21 -13.35
N GLU A 106 39.86 2.12 -13.28
CA GLU A 106 40.59 2.05 -12.02
C GLU A 106 40.45 3.42 -11.32
N TRP A 107 39.67 3.47 -10.27
CA TRP A 107 39.45 4.66 -9.45
C TRP A 107 40.77 5.29 -8.94
N ASP A 108 41.81 4.52 -8.82
CA ASP A 108 43.13 4.94 -8.41
C ASP A 108 43.80 5.90 -9.39
N LYS A 109 43.41 5.93 -10.68
CA LYS A 109 43.94 6.87 -11.67
C LYS A 109 43.33 8.26 -11.63
N ILE A 110 42.11 8.40 -11.06
CA ILE A 110 41.47 9.70 -10.88
C ILE A 110 42.03 10.42 -9.65
N SER A 111 42.64 9.70 -8.74
CA SER A 111 43.15 10.25 -7.45
C SER A 111 44.32 11.23 -7.57
N GLN A 112 44.92 11.40 -8.74
CA GLN A 112 46.12 12.25 -8.89
C GLN A 112 45.86 13.62 -9.51
N THR A 113 44.59 13.94 -9.89
CA THR A 113 44.27 15.21 -10.53
C THR A 113 43.50 16.09 -9.54
N GLN A 114 44.13 17.14 -9.04
CA GLN A 114 43.48 18.22 -8.29
C GLN A 114 42.66 19.06 -9.27
N TYR A 115 41.35 19.13 -9.07
CA TYR A 115 40.48 20.03 -9.83
C TYR A 115 40.02 21.16 -8.92
N VAL A 116 40.26 22.37 -9.31
CA VAL A 116 39.79 23.59 -8.65
C VAL A 116 38.59 24.07 -9.42
N LEU A 117 37.41 24.05 -8.79
CA LEU A 117 36.20 24.63 -9.36
C LEU A 117 35.95 25.99 -8.72
N ALA A 118 35.81 27.01 -9.56
CA ALA A 118 35.54 28.37 -9.13
C ALA A 118 34.03 28.44 -8.76
N TRP A 119 33.74 28.73 -7.50
CA TRP A 119 32.41 29.07 -7.02
C TRP A 119 32.13 30.54 -7.18
N ASP A 120 30.85 30.94 -7.13
CA ASP A 120 30.45 32.33 -7.08
C ASP A 120 31.28 33.11 -6.03
N ASN A 121 32.08 34.03 -6.55
CA ASN A 121 33.21 34.64 -5.88
C ASN A 121 32.85 35.54 -4.69
N LYS A 122 31.58 35.71 -4.30
CA LYS A 122 31.16 36.66 -3.26
C LYS A 122 31.21 36.09 -1.84
N TYR A 123 30.93 34.78 -1.66
CA TYR A 123 30.83 34.18 -0.32
C TYR A 123 31.61 32.88 -0.16
N TYR A 124 31.95 32.18 -1.27
CA TYR A 124 32.59 30.87 -1.23
C TYR A 124 33.95 30.94 -1.96
N GLY A 125 34.91 30.20 -1.46
CA GLY A 125 36.24 30.02 -2.09
C GLY A 125 36.28 28.85 -3.04
N ASP A 126 37.44 28.24 -3.20
CA ASP A 126 37.66 27.14 -4.14
C ASP A 126 37.19 25.80 -3.55
N LEU A 127 36.73 24.91 -4.47
CA LEU A 127 36.36 23.53 -4.19
C LEU A 127 37.44 22.62 -4.78
N GLU A 128 38.10 21.83 -3.96
CA GLU A 128 39.10 20.85 -4.39
C GLU A 128 38.61 19.43 -4.10
N PHE A 129 38.66 18.55 -5.10
CA PHE A 129 38.48 17.11 -4.89
C PHE A 129 39.82 16.48 -4.47
N GLY A 130 39.80 15.81 -3.33
CA GLY A 130 40.89 15.00 -2.85
C GLY A 130 40.84 13.55 -3.35
N LYS A 131 41.64 12.72 -2.74
CA LYS A 131 41.81 11.30 -3.08
C LYS A 131 40.52 10.53 -3.18
N LEU A 132 40.28 9.86 -4.31
CA LEU A 132 39.25 8.84 -4.48
C LEU A 132 39.84 7.46 -4.16
N SER A 133 39.15 6.66 -3.34
CA SER A 133 39.61 5.32 -2.94
C SER A 133 38.45 4.32 -3.01
N LYS A 134 38.69 3.15 -3.64
CA LYS A 134 37.75 2.03 -3.67
C LYS A 134 37.86 1.15 -2.41
N ASN A 135 36.78 0.43 -2.13
CA ASN A 135 36.75 -0.64 -1.13
C ASN A 135 37.17 -0.18 0.30
N GLN A 136 36.68 0.94 0.71
CA GLN A 136 36.91 1.48 2.06
C GLN A 136 35.88 0.95 3.06
N GLN A 137 36.29 0.84 4.32
CA GLN A 137 35.41 0.43 5.42
C GLN A 137 34.46 1.56 5.79
N CYS A 138 33.20 1.22 6.08
CA CYS A 138 32.19 2.21 6.52
C CYS A 138 32.60 2.88 7.85
N PRO A 139 32.44 4.21 7.99
CA PRO A 139 32.89 4.93 9.18
C PRO A 139 32.04 4.69 10.42
N ASP A 140 30.82 4.17 10.27
CA ASP A 140 29.88 3.91 11.38
C ASP A 140 30.01 2.51 12.00
N ASN A 141 30.97 1.69 11.53
CA ASN A 141 31.19 0.33 12.01
C ASN A 141 30.02 -0.65 11.86
N SER A 142 28.95 -0.28 11.13
CA SER A 142 27.74 -1.11 11.02
C SER A 142 27.92 -2.41 10.24
N ASN A 143 29.05 -2.55 9.49
CA ASN A 143 29.42 -3.79 8.81
C ASN A 143 30.94 -3.87 8.55
N LYS A 144 31.66 -4.40 9.52
CA LYS A 144 33.12 -4.53 9.47
C LYS A 144 33.66 -5.44 8.34
N SER A 145 32.81 -6.28 7.75
CA SER A 145 33.23 -7.29 6.75
C SER A 145 33.04 -6.85 5.29
N GLU A 146 32.32 -5.77 5.00
CA GLU A 146 32.03 -5.39 3.62
C GLU A 146 32.93 -4.26 3.13
N LYS A 147 33.90 -4.59 2.29
CA LYS A 147 34.76 -3.63 1.56
C LYS A 147 34.07 -3.08 0.30
N LYS A 148 32.77 -2.74 0.38
CA LYS A 148 31.99 -2.30 -0.80
C LYS A 148 31.76 -0.78 -0.86
N TRP A 149 32.49 0.01 -0.11
CA TRP A 149 32.36 1.46 -0.10
C TRP A 149 33.43 2.14 -0.93
N SER A 150 33.03 3.07 -1.78
CA SER A 150 33.95 4.01 -2.43
C SER A 150 33.92 5.33 -1.67
N THR A 151 35.06 6.00 -1.58
CA THR A 151 35.21 7.26 -0.85
C THR A 151 35.73 8.36 -1.76
N ALA A 152 35.19 9.55 -1.57
CA ALA A 152 35.68 10.77 -2.18
C ALA A 152 35.98 11.83 -1.10
N GLU A 153 37.10 12.52 -1.17
CA GLU A 153 37.37 13.69 -0.36
C GLU A 153 37.05 14.96 -1.14
N ILE A 154 36.27 15.84 -0.51
CA ILE A 154 35.92 17.16 -1.05
C ILE A 154 36.44 18.21 -0.09
N LYS A 155 37.27 19.11 -0.57
CA LYS A 155 37.78 20.24 0.22
C LYS A 155 37.05 21.50 -0.22
N LEU A 156 36.30 22.10 0.68
CA LEU A 156 35.52 23.30 0.49
C LEU A 156 36.28 24.49 1.11
N THR A 157 36.58 25.48 0.30
CA THR A 157 37.19 26.74 0.78
C THR A 157 36.15 27.84 0.75
N PHE A 158 35.86 28.41 1.89
CA PHE A 158 34.92 29.53 2.04
C PHE A 158 35.68 30.81 2.19
N LYS A 159 35.38 31.85 1.40
CA LYS A 159 35.98 33.23 1.54
C LYS A 159 35.41 33.98 2.74
N LYS A 160 34.77 33.28 3.68
CA LYS A 160 34.25 33.78 4.91
C LYS A 160 34.82 32.93 6.02
N VAL A 161 35.30 33.57 7.09
CA VAL A 161 35.67 32.84 8.28
C VAL A 161 34.41 32.51 9.07
N PHE A 162 34.21 31.25 9.33
CA PHE A 162 33.14 30.77 10.22
C PHE A 162 33.73 30.47 11.58
N PRO A 163 33.84 31.49 12.45
CA PRO A 163 34.45 31.33 13.76
C PRO A 163 33.53 30.74 14.77
N TYR A 164 32.29 30.46 14.40
CA TYR A 164 31.22 30.13 15.33
C TYR A 164 30.77 28.70 15.18
N TYR A 165 30.40 28.16 16.32
CA TYR A 165 29.73 26.87 16.49
C TYR A 165 28.33 26.88 15.86
N GLY A 166 27.94 25.73 15.31
CA GLY A 166 26.57 25.52 14.94
C GLY A 166 26.24 25.83 13.47
N HIS A 167 27.26 25.96 12.62
CA HIS A 167 27.00 25.98 11.18
C HIS A 167 26.65 24.57 10.70
N LYS A 168 25.52 24.46 10.02
CA LYS A 168 25.03 23.23 9.47
C LYS A 168 25.29 23.22 7.97
N ILE A 169 26.05 22.24 7.51
CA ILE A 169 26.14 21.92 6.08
C ILE A 169 25.20 20.76 5.77
N THR A 170 24.21 21.00 4.94
CA THR A 170 23.36 19.97 4.37
C THR A 170 23.81 19.68 2.94
N ILE A 171 24.13 18.43 2.68
CA ILE A 171 24.40 17.91 1.34
C ILE A 171 23.24 17.00 0.99
N GLU A 172 22.57 17.29 -0.10
CA GLU A 172 21.39 16.52 -0.53
C GLU A 172 21.44 16.25 -2.04
N GLY A 173 20.85 15.17 -2.46
CA GLY A 173 20.83 14.78 -3.87
C GLY A 173 19.95 13.57 -4.16
N THR A 174 20.01 13.12 -5.39
CA THR A 174 19.36 11.89 -5.82
C THR A 174 20.42 10.88 -6.28
N TRP A 175 20.15 9.61 -6.07
CA TRP A 175 21.01 8.53 -6.57
C TRP A 175 20.17 7.40 -7.13
N ARG A 176 20.76 6.64 -8.04
CA ARG A 176 20.14 5.44 -8.65
C ARG A 176 21.10 4.27 -8.51
N ASP A 177 20.55 3.12 -8.12
CA ASP A 177 21.27 1.86 -8.15
C ASP A 177 21.31 1.33 -9.58
N TRP A 178 22.44 0.85 -10.04
CA TRP A 178 22.62 0.29 -11.40
C TRP A 178 21.66 -0.86 -11.69
N CYS A 179 21.25 -1.61 -10.68
CA CYS A 179 20.33 -2.73 -10.81
C CYS A 179 18.85 -2.33 -10.78
N ASP A 180 18.52 -1.06 -10.58
CA ASP A 180 17.13 -0.60 -10.56
C ASP A 180 16.61 -0.40 -12.00
N ASP A 181 15.36 -0.85 -12.22
CA ASP A 181 14.63 -0.59 -13.46
C ASP A 181 14.66 0.92 -13.76
N PRO A 182 15.04 1.36 -14.99
CA PRO A 182 15.09 2.76 -15.38
C PRO A 182 13.76 3.53 -15.21
N LYS A 183 12.66 2.80 -15.00
CA LYS A 183 11.33 3.38 -14.71
C LYS A 183 11.08 3.65 -13.22
N LYS A 184 11.96 3.26 -12.31
CA LYS A 184 11.83 3.57 -10.89
C LYS A 184 12.32 4.99 -10.59
N ALA A 185 11.61 5.67 -9.69
CA ALA A 185 11.96 7.02 -9.24
C ALA A 185 13.35 7.03 -8.56
N ASP A 186 14.13 8.07 -8.85
CA ASP A 186 15.40 8.31 -8.19
C ASP A 186 15.24 8.45 -6.68
N LYS A 187 16.20 7.94 -5.92
CA LYS A 187 16.17 7.97 -4.46
C LYS A 187 16.78 9.29 -3.97
N TYR A 188 15.99 10.04 -3.19
CA TYR A 188 16.48 11.26 -2.54
C TYR A 188 17.25 10.94 -1.27
N TRP A 189 18.32 11.68 -1.02
CA TRP A 189 19.11 11.63 0.20
C TRP A 189 19.51 13.03 0.67
N SER A 190 19.69 13.19 1.96
CA SER A 190 20.17 14.41 2.60
C SER A 190 21.03 14.05 3.81
N ILE A 191 22.16 14.70 3.94
CA ILE A 191 23.11 14.50 5.01
C ILE A 191 23.48 15.84 5.61
N ASP A 192 23.35 15.94 6.92
CA ASP A 192 23.68 17.11 7.70
C ASP A 192 25.02 16.91 8.42
N ASN A 193 25.88 17.91 8.32
CA ASN A 193 27.14 17.97 9.07
C ASN A 193 27.23 19.31 9.79
N GLU A 194 27.60 19.29 11.06
CA GLU A 194 27.94 20.51 11.80
C GLU A 194 29.38 20.90 11.56
N ILE A 195 29.63 22.20 11.33
CA ILE A 195 30.95 22.76 11.10
C ILE A 195 31.30 23.65 12.28
N GLY A 196 32.46 23.48 12.82
CA GLY A 196 33.02 24.39 13.77
C GLY A 196 33.94 23.72 14.76
N GLY A 197 35.19 24.17 14.81
CA GLY A 197 36.08 23.93 15.96
C GLY A 197 36.23 25.24 16.74
N TYR A 198 35.80 25.23 18.00
CA TYR A 198 35.94 26.38 18.87
C TYR A 198 36.25 25.94 20.29
N VAL A 199 36.73 26.89 21.06
CA VAL A 199 36.84 26.75 22.49
C VAL A 199 35.89 27.73 23.16
N ARG A 200 35.09 27.23 24.09
CA ARG A 200 34.26 28.07 24.92
C ARG A 200 34.72 28.01 26.38
N PRO A 201 34.51 29.07 27.14
CA PRO A 201 34.71 28.99 28.59
C PRO A 201 33.59 28.12 29.19
N ALA A 202 33.95 27.19 30.03
CA ALA A 202 33.04 26.39 30.83
C ALA A 202 33.41 26.53 32.30
N GLU A 203 32.49 26.23 33.20
CA GLU A 203 32.74 26.29 34.66
C GLU A 203 33.39 27.61 35.13
N VAL A 204 32.83 28.74 34.69
CA VAL A 204 33.34 30.03 35.11
C VAL A 204 33.11 30.24 36.62
N LYS A 205 34.15 30.51 37.33
CA LYS A 205 34.14 30.75 38.79
C LYS A 205 34.80 32.08 39.10
N ALA A 206 34.35 32.72 40.16
CA ALA A 206 35.04 33.85 40.75
C ALA A 206 35.46 33.51 42.19
N GLY A 207 36.69 33.74 42.49
CA GLY A 207 37.23 33.51 43.84
C GLY A 207 38.13 34.63 44.27
N PRO A 208 38.19 34.94 45.57
CA PRO A 208 39.08 35.94 46.07
C PRO A 208 40.54 35.45 45.99
N SER A 209 41.46 36.34 45.57
CA SER A 209 42.89 36.07 45.57
C SER A 209 43.63 37.37 45.95
N GLY A 210 44.06 37.48 47.20
CA GLY A 210 44.65 38.65 47.70
C GLY A 210 43.82 39.93 47.55
N SER A 211 44.36 40.94 46.85
CA SER A 211 43.65 42.20 46.49
C SER A 211 42.67 42.10 45.32
N ASP A 212 42.62 40.98 44.71
CA ASP A 212 41.88 40.77 43.47
C ASP A 212 40.76 39.72 43.59
N VAL A 213 39.85 39.73 42.65
CA VAL A 213 38.95 38.65 42.40
C VAL A 213 39.42 37.95 41.10
N VAL A 214 39.66 36.65 41.18
CA VAL A 214 40.13 35.89 40.03
C VAL A 214 38.91 35.17 39.38
N LEU A 215 38.64 35.56 38.16
CA LEU A 215 37.74 34.77 37.32
C LEU A 215 38.53 33.59 36.74
N SER A 216 38.07 32.40 36.92
CA SER A 216 38.66 31.17 36.37
C SER A 216 37.62 30.37 35.59
N TRP A 217 38.04 29.69 34.54
CA TRP A 217 37.16 28.87 33.70
C TRP A 217 37.92 27.68 33.16
N GLN A 218 37.20 26.68 32.70
CA GLN A 218 37.74 25.55 31.94
C GLN A 218 37.62 25.81 30.46
N LYS A 219 38.57 25.31 29.70
CA LYS A 219 38.57 25.32 28.26
C LYS A 219 37.80 24.10 27.77
N GLN A 220 36.65 24.28 27.16
CA GLN A 220 35.88 23.23 26.56
C GLN A 220 35.94 23.32 25.03
N GLY A 221 36.54 22.36 24.36
CA GLY A 221 36.64 22.26 22.91
C GLY A 221 35.63 21.25 22.33
N TYR A 222 35.09 21.56 21.17
CA TYR A 222 34.15 20.69 20.50
C TYR A 222 34.82 19.52 19.74
N ASN A 223 36.07 19.62 19.38
CA ASN A 223 36.81 18.52 18.75
C ASN A 223 38.24 18.43 19.26
N LYS A 224 38.65 17.23 19.73
CA LYS A 224 39.98 16.99 20.33
C LYS A 224 41.15 17.22 19.35
N SER A 225 40.92 17.34 18.06
CA SER A 225 41.92 17.51 17.01
C SER A 225 42.09 18.95 16.51
N SER A 226 41.24 19.90 16.93
CA SER A 226 41.37 21.29 16.46
C SER A 226 42.22 22.10 17.42
N LYS A 227 43.41 22.57 16.96
CA LYS A 227 44.16 23.65 17.61
C LYS A 227 43.37 24.95 17.39
N ALA A 228 42.59 25.37 18.36
CA ALA A 228 41.96 26.68 18.32
C ALA A 228 42.99 27.77 18.54
N ASN A 229 43.23 28.62 17.53
CA ASN A 229 44.07 29.80 17.65
C ASN A 229 43.19 31.00 17.97
N GLY A 230 43.49 31.71 19.02
CA GLY A 230 42.73 32.84 19.51
C GLY A 230 43.08 33.23 20.94
N LYS A 231 42.28 34.10 21.50
CA LYS A 231 42.47 34.60 22.88
C LYS A 231 41.15 34.65 23.64
N TRP A 232 41.22 34.60 24.96
CA TRP A 232 40.10 34.90 25.84
C TRP A 232 39.99 36.43 26.01
N VAL A 233 38.78 36.95 25.94
CA VAL A 233 38.46 38.34 26.26
C VAL A 233 37.48 38.37 27.42
N VAL A 234 37.74 39.14 28.42
CA VAL A 234 36.89 39.31 29.60
C VAL A 234 36.24 40.68 29.56
N TYR A 235 34.93 40.69 29.70
CA TYR A 235 34.11 41.90 29.72
C TYR A 235 33.37 42.07 31.02
N LYS A 236 33.16 43.32 31.42
CA LYS A 236 32.07 43.69 32.38
C LYS A 236 30.84 43.98 31.55
N VAL A 237 29.71 43.40 31.93
CA VAL A 237 28.45 43.53 31.24
C VAL A 237 27.54 44.48 32.00
N ASP A 238 27.07 45.52 31.33
CA ASP A 238 26.08 46.47 31.84
C ASP A 238 24.93 46.54 30.81
N GLY A 239 23.87 45.81 31.12
CA GLY A 239 22.75 45.62 30.18
C GLY A 239 23.21 45.02 28.84
N LYS A 240 23.20 45.81 27.78
CA LYS A 240 23.68 45.41 26.44
C LYS A 240 25.11 45.83 26.14
N ASN A 241 25.76 46.49 27.06
CA ASN A 241 27.10 47.03 26.87
C ASN A 241 28.16 46.10 27.45
N TYR A 242 29.14 45.79 26.67
CA TYR A 242 30.28 44.94 27.04
C TYR A 242 31.51 45.81 27.13
N ALA A 243 31.92 46.15 28.35
CA ALA A 243 33.14 46.90 28.58
C ALA A 243 34.31 45.91 28.71
N LYS A 244 35.22 45.93 27.74
CA LYS A 244 36.39 45.06 27.74
C LYS A 244 37.32 45.38 28.93
N LEU A 245 37.56 44.37 29.75
CA LEU A 245 38.43 44.43 30.92
C LEU A 245 39.85 44.00 30.58
N GLY A 246 40.02 43.05 29.65
CA GLY A 246 41.34 42.58 29.24
C GLY A 246 41.28 41.30 28.37
N GLU A 247 42.47 40.83 28.04
CA GLU A 247 42.66 39.65 27.19
C GLU A 247 43.64 38.68 27.82
N LYS A 248 43.51 37.39 27.50
CA LYS A 248 44.40 36.28 27.87
C LYS A 248 44.63 35.35 26.72
N LEU A 249 45.81 34.74 26.64
CA LEU A 249 46.07 33.67 25.65
C LEU A 249 45.16 32.48 25.89
N VAL A 250 44.87 31.73 24.81
CA VAL A 250 43.94 30.62 24.89
C VAL A 250 44.34 29.49 25.87
N GLY A 251 45.61 29.46 26.26
CA GLY A 251 46.16 28.57 27.28
C GLY A 251 45.84 29.02 28.73
N ASP A 252 45.59 30.31 28.95
CA ASP A 252 45.37 30.90 30.24
C ASP A 252 43.87 30.95 30.57
N CYS A 253 43.44 30.16 31.49
CA CYS A 253 42.00 30.09 31.87
C CYS A 253 41.70 30.87 33.17
N SER A 254 42.33 32.01 33.38
CA SER A 254 42.07 32.88 34.54
C SER A 254 42.33 34.36 34.23
N PHE A 255 41.59 35.23 34.87
CA PHE A 255 41.73 36.67 34.76
C PHE A 255 41.49 37.36 36.11
N ALA A 256 42.46 38.12 36.61
CA ALA A 256 42.38 38.87 37.86
C ALA A 256 41.74 40.26 37.63
N ILE A 257 40.78 40.62 38.48
CA ILE A 257 40.13 41.93 38.50
C ILE A 257 40.33 42.51 39.87
N SER A 258 40.89 43.69 39.92
CA SER A 258 41.09 44.39 41.23
C SER A 258 39.72 44.52 41.94
N LYS A 259 39.68 44.20 43.25
CA LYS A 259 38.48 44.33 44.08
C LYS A 259 37.87 45.73 44.00
N LYS A 260 38.66 46.76 43.74
CA LYS A 260 38.20 48.17 43.60
C LYS A 260 37.37 48.36 42.29
N LYS A 261 37.61 47.53 41.32
CA LYS A 261 36.86 47.55 40.01
C LYS A 261 35.81 46.48 39.91
N PHE A 262 35.73 45.61 40.91
CA PHE A 262 34.73 44.49 40.95
C PHE A 262 33.53 44.98 41.76
N GLU A 263 32.34 44.97 41.14
CA GLU A 263 31.11 45.41 41.80
C GLU A 263 30.31 44.18 42.21
N CYS A 264 29.84 44.14 43.48
CA CYS A 264 28.84 43.16 43.93
C CYS A 264 27.55 43.32 43.14
N GLY A 265 27.08 42.27 42.52
CA GLY A 265 25.96 42.29 41.60
C GLY A 265 26.35 42.56 40.14
N GLY A 266 27.61 42.74 39.81
CA GLY A 266 28.08 42.95 38.44
C GLY A 266 28.10 41.66 37.63
N THR A 267 27.77 41.75 36.36
CA THR A 267 27.85 40.65 35.41
C THR A 267 29.15 40.68 34.63
N TYR A 268 29.81 39.56 34.51
CA TYR A 268 31.09 39.43 33.79
C TYR A 268 30.91 38.37 32.70
N CYS A 269 31.43 38.67 31.51
CA CYS A 269 31.37 37.74 30.36
C CYS A 269 32.78 37.36 29.91
N ILE A 270 33.06 36.08 29.76
CA ILE A 270 34.28 35.57 29.17
C ILE A 270 33.97 35.04 27.79
N ALA A 271 34.68 35.52 26.78
CA ALA A 271 34.43 35.11 25.40
C ALA A 271 35.73 34.65 24.72
N PHE A 272 35.64 33.67 23.87
CA PHE A 272 36.71 33.27 22.96
C PHE A 272 36.71 34.16 21.73
N LEU A 273 37.86 34.70 21.39
CA LEU A 273 38.08 35.52 20.23
C LEU A 273 39.12 34.85 19.32
N PRO A 274 38.71 34.31 18.13
CA PRO A 274 39.65 33.75 17.19
C PRO A 274 40.64 34.79 16.66
N ASP A 275 41.85 34.34 16.28
CA ASP A 275 42.88 35.22 15.70
C ASP A 275 42.37 35.93 14.42
N GLY A 276 42.62 37.23 14.37
CA GLY A 276 42.21 38.09 13.24
C GLY A 276 40.87 38.80 13.41
N PHE A 277 40.16 38.55 14.53
CA PHE A 277 38.93 39.27 14.88
C PHE A 277 39.20 40.42 15.88
N ASN A 278 38.45 41.49 15.67
CA ASN A 278 38.43 42.61 16.58
C ASN A 278 37.08 42.65 17.28
N ALA A 279 37.04 42.58 18.58
CA ALA A 279 35.79 42.46 19.32
C ALA A 279 35.49 43.69 20.16
N ALA A 280 34.49 44.42 19.75
CA ALA A 280 33.82 45.38 20.65
C ALA A 280 32.79 44.66 21.55
N THR A 281 32.23 43.53 21.11
CA THR A 281 31.22 42.72 21.81
C THR A 281 31.54 41.23 21.69
N PRO A 282 31.23 40.40 22.72
CA PRO A 282 31.40 38.96 22.62
C PRO A 282 30.46 38.36 21.61
N ALA A 283 30.99 37.47 20.76
CA ALA A 283 30.18 36.75 19.81
C ALA A 283 29.30 35.74 20.54
N SER A 284 28.04 35.70 20.14
CA SER A 284 27.11 34.73 20.71
C SER A 284 27.58 33.29 20.45
N GLY A 285 27.70 32.52 21.54
CA GLY A 285 28.11 31.12 21.51
C GLY A 285 29.52 30.80 21.89
N LEU A 286 30.37 31.79 22.02
CA LEU A 286 31.76 31.66 22.48
C LEU A 286 32.00 32.31 23.84
N SER A 287 30.94 32.68 24.56
CA SER A 287 31.00 33.40 25.84
C SER A 287 30.27 32.66 26.94
N ALA A 288 30.70 32.87 28.16
CA ALA A 288 30.02 32.52 29.40
C ALA A 288 29.98 33.73 30.33
N GLU A 289 28.85 33.96 30.93
CA GLU A 289 28.63 35.04 31.89
C GLU A 289 28.69 34.55 33.34
N LEU A 290 29.24 35.31 34.20
CA LEU A 290 29.31 35.09 35.63
C LEU A 290 28.67 36.27 36.35
N ILE A 291 27.72 36.01 37.22
CA ILE A 291 26.98 37.02 37.97
C ILE A 291 27.12 36.80 39.45
N LEU A 292 27.31 37.88 40.20
CA LEU A 292 27.59 37.86 41.66
C LEU A 292 26.59 38.72 42.46
N GLY A 293 26.08 38.19 43.55
CA GLY A 293 25.28 38.94 44.51
C GLY A 293 24.34 38.10 45.40
N GLY A 294 24.00 38.54 46.58
CA GLY A 294 23.13 37.85 47.54
C GLY A 294 21.92 38.68 47.95
N HIS A 295 20.74 38.08 47.86
CA HIS A 295 19.45 38.63 48.32
C HIS A 295 18.78 37.70 49.34
N ALA A 296 17.97 38.27 50.23
CA ALA A 296 17.13 37.49 51.16
C ALA A 296 15.82 37.09 50.50
N GLU A 297 15.74 35.85 50.01
CA GLU A 297 14.58 35.32 49.32
C GLU A 297 13.52 34.78 50.28
N LYS A 298 12.25 35.06 49.97
CA LYS A 298 11.10 34.44 50.60
C LYS A 298 10.01 34.25 49.54
N ASN A 299 9.63 32.98 49.30
CA ASN A 299 8.64 32.63 48.30
C ASN A 299 8.99 33.12 46.88
N ASP A 300 10.23 32.87 46.45
CA ASP A 300 10.75 33.21 45.10
C ASP A 300 10.77 34.70 44.77
N VAL A 301 10.58 35.58 45.78
CA VAL A 301 10.66 37.03 45.62
C VAL A 301 11.47 37.63 46.75
N CYS A 302 12.39 38.52 46.43
CA CYS A 302 13.13 39.28 47.44
C CYS A 302 12.23 40.29 48.16
N GLN A 303 12.14 40.21 49.45
CA GLN A 303 11.28 41.07 50.26
C GLN A 303 11.80 42.56 50.36
N ARG A 304 13.05 42.80 49.92
CA ARG A 304 13.66 44.14 49.98
C ARG A 304 13.59 44.87 48.62
N CYS A 305 13.80 44.20 47.49
CA CYS A 305 13.86 44.84 46.19
C CYS A 305 12.75 44.37 45.23
N GLY A 306 11.99 43.37 45.61
CA GLY A 306 10.92 42.82 44.75
C GLY A 306 11.44 41.95 43.61
N HIS A 307 12.76 41.67 43.53
CA HIS A 307 13.33 40.79 42.53
C HIS A 307 12.72 39.38 42.63
N GLY A 308 12.44 38.78 41.54
CA GLY A 308 11.95 37.39 41.44
C GLY A 308 13.11 36.43 41.16
N PHE A 309 13.00 35.24 41.72
CA PHE A 309 14.03 34.20 41.58
C PHE A 309 13.44 32.92 41.04
N MET A 310 14.21 32.22 40.22
CA MET A 310 13.92 30.85 39.77
C MET A 310 15.17 29.99 39.97
N HIS A 311 15.09 29.03 40.88
CA HIS A 311 16.13 28.06 41.12
C HIS A 311 15.95 26.81 40.29
N TYR A 312 17.06 26.27 39.76
CA TYR A 312 17.06 25.03 39.02
C TYR A 312 18.39 24.30 39.21
N LYS A 313 18.41 23.00 38.89
CA LYS A 313 19.61 22.16 38.93
C LYS A 313 19.95 21.63 37.58
N THR A 314 21.22 21.45 37.28
CA THR A 314 21.69 20.86 36.02
C THR A 314 22.51 19.60 36.28
N ARG A 315 22.66 18.78 35.22
CA ARG A 315 23.39 17.51 35.28
C ARG A 315 24.92 17.69 35.39
N LEU A 316 25.47 18.68 34.70
CA LEU A 316 26.90 18.79 34.44
C LEU A 316 27.50 20.04 35.10
N ASN A 317 26.83 20.66 36.06
CA ASN A 317 27.21 21.93 36.64
C ASN A 317 27.44 23.05 35.60
N GLU A 318 26.73 22.96 34.49
CA GLU A 318 26.73 23.97 33.42
C GLU A 318 25.44 24.79 33.48
N MET A 319 25.58 26.11 33.35
CA MET A 319 24.46 27.03 33.32
C MET A 319 23.62 26.80 32.03
N VAL A 320 22.30 26.73 32.14
CA VAL A 320 21.41 26.66 31.00
C VAL A 320 21.52 27.94 30.19
N ARG A 321 21.67 27.77 28.88
CA ARG A 321 21.68 28.91 27.98
C ARG A 321 20.25 29.33 27.65
N LEU A 322 19.81 30.43 28.18
CA LEU A 322 18.50 31.00 27.93
C LEU A 322 18.39 31.51 26.47
N PRO A 323 17.19 31.51 25.88
CA PRO A 323 16.91 32.15 24.60
C PRO A 323 17.34 33.62 24.62
N LYS A 324 17.79 34.14 23.46
CA LYS A 324 18.32 35.51 23.33
C LYS A 324 17.37 36.62 23.82
N ASN A 325 16.07 36.37 23.73
CA ASN A 325 14.99 37.28 24.15
C ASN A 325 14.11 36.63 25.20
N ALA A 326 14.68 35.92 26.18
CA ALA A 326 13.92 35.24 27.22
C ALA A 326 13.13 36.24 28.07
N ASP A 327 11.80 36.22 27.96
CA ASP A 327 10.86 37.07 28.67
C ASP A 327 10.31 36.35 29.92
N PHE A 328 10.84 36.63 31.08
CA PHE A 328 10.38 36.16 32.38
C PHE A 328 9.24 37.04 32.97
N GLY A 329 8.78 38.06 32.21
CA GLY A 329 7.84 39.07 32.68
C GLY A 329 8.52 40.16 33.53
N ALA A 330 9.84 40.08 33.67
CA ALA A 330 10.74 41.03 34.30
C ALA A 330 12.14 40.88 33.66
N VAL A 331 12.96 41.90 33.75
CA VAL A 331 14.31 41.91 33.17
C VAL A 331 15.26 41.06 34.00
N ILE A 332 16.00 40.17 33.32
CA ILE A 332 17.02 39.37 34.01
C ILE A 332 18.16 40.26 34.49
N VAL A 333 18.34 40.31 35.78
CA VAL A 333 19.43 41.04 36.46
C VAL A 333 20.66 40.14 36.56
N SER A 334 20.41 38.86 36.84
CA SER A 334 21.51 37.94 37.04
C SER A 334 21.14 36.50 36.76
N HIS A 335 22.15 35.70 36.33
CA HIS A 335 22.03 34.26 36.14
C HIS A 335 23.29 33.60 36.73
N LYS A 336 23.15 32.88 37.85
CA LYS A 336 24.30 32.51 38.71
C LYS A 336 24.37 31.01 38.95
N ASN A 337 25.59 30.53 39.19
CA ASN A 337 25.85 29.22 39.79
C ASN A 337 25.97 29.37 41.31
N GLU A 338 25.15 28.64 42.06
CA GLU A 338 25.17 28.63 43.55
C GLU A 338 26.00 27.47 44.11
N GLY A 339 26.69 26.70 43.23
CA GLY A 339 27.40 25.50 43.60
C GLY A 339 26.52 24.24 43.52
N ASP A 340 27.12 23.05 43.62
CA ASP A 340 26.42 21.76 43.61
C ASP A 340 25.41 21.57 42.47
N CYS A 341 25.74 22.05 41.27
CA CYS A 341 24.87 22.06 40.11
C CYS A 341 23.58 22.88 40.26
N LYS A 342 23.50 23.77 41.24
CA LYS A 342 22.35 24.65 41.46
C LYS A 342 22.57 25.99 40.79
N PHE A 343 21.52 26.53 40.20
CA PHE A 343 21.56 27.82 39.50
C PHE A 343 20.33 28.62 39.85
N VAL A 344 20.48 29.93 39.80
CA VAL A 344 19.38 30.86 40.03
C VAL A 344 19.34 31.92 38.94
N ILE A 345 18.13 32.18 38.44
CA ILE A 345 17.79 33.32 37.59
C ILE A 345 17.16 34.38 38.47
N GLU A 346 17.75 35.56 38.51
CA GLU A 346 17.24 36.72 39.21
C GLU A 346 16.71 37.77 38.22
N CYS A 347 15.50 38.26 38.45
CA CYS A 347 14.85 39.29 37.64
C CYS A 347 14.60 40.54 38.52
N ASP A 348 14.51 41.72 37.87
CA ASP A 348 14.25 43.01 38.54
C ASP A 348 12.82 43.15 39.07
N GLY A 349 11.97 42.16 38.88
CA GLY A 349 10.60 42.04 39.37
C GLY A 349 10.16 40.59 39.51
N PRO A 350 8.92 40.34 39.98
CA PRO A 350 8.41 38.98 40.08
C PRO A 350 8.41 38.24 38.75
N ILE A 351 8.90 37.02 38.74
CA ILE A 351 8.86 36.15 37.57
C ILE A 351 7.42 35.74 37.29
N THR A 352 6.82 36.30 36.25
CA THR A 352 5.40 36.04 35.89
C THR A 352 5.25 35.10 34.70
N ARG A 353 6.35 34.80 34.02
CA ARG A 353 6.38 33.89 32.86
C ARG A 353 7.59 32.99 32.90
N ILE A 354 7.46 31.79 32.42
CA ILE A 354 8.57 30.96 31.97
C ILE A 354 8.66 31.12 30.46
N PRO A 355 9.76 31.65 29.90
CA PRO A 355 9.88 31.90 28.48
C PRO A 355 9.78 30.62 27.63
N SER A 356 9.37 30.79 26.39
CA SER A 356 9.45 29.68 25.40
C SER A 356 10.91 29.23 25.24
N ASP A 357 11.11 27.95 25.16
CA ASP A 357 12.40 27.29 25.00
C ASP A 357 13.39 27.54 26.17
N ALA A 358 12.95 28.07 27.29
CA ALA A 358 13.84 28.51 28.39
C ALA A 358 14.84 27.43 28.79
N PHE A 359 14.39 26.19 28.90
CA PHE A 359 15.22 25.06 29.35
C PHE A 359 15.26 23.90 28.34
N SER A 360 14.85 24.12 27.07
CA SER A 360 14.79 23.07 26.05
C SER A 360 16.01 23.05 25.12
N VAL A 361 16.82 24.09 25.11
CA VAL A 361 17.91 24.28 24.15
C VAL A 361 18.98 23.19 24.23
N VAL A 362 19.20 22.63 25.43
CA VAL A 362 20.08 21.48 25.65
C VAL A 362 19.25 20.35 26.27
N GLN A 363 19.06 19.27 25.53
CA GLN A 363 18.28 18.12 26.01
C GLN A 363 18.89 17.55 27.30
N ASN A 364 18.02 17.22 28.28
CA ASN A 364 18.43 16.66 29.57
C ASN A 364 19.42 17.55 30.34
N CYS A 365 19.35 18.85 30.13
CA CYS A 365 20.20 19.78 30.93
C CYS A 365 19.74 19.89 32.38
N LEU A 366 18.45 19.88 32.62
CA LEU A 366 17.90 19.93 33.96
C LEU A 366 17.92 18.58 34.65
N LYS A 367 18.34 18.53 35.89
CA LYS A 367 18.26 17.37 36.78
C LYS A 367 17.75 17.85 38.11
N ASP A 368 16.46 17.80 38.32
CA ASP A 368 15.88 18.22 39.57
C ASP A 368 14.80 17.26 40.04
N ASP A 369 14.88 16.83 41.28
CA ASP A 369 13.87 15.98 41.91
C ASP A 369 12.67 16.81 42.40
N ASN A 370 12.84 18.15 42.46
CA ASN A 370 11.81 19.10 42.91
C ASN A 370 11.93 20.45 42.19
N LEU A 371 11.63 20.46 40.89
CA LEU A 371 11.59 21.72 40.15
C LEU A 371 10.55 22.66 40.79
N SER A 372 11.01 23.82 41.25
CA SER A 372 10.14 24.88 41.79
C SER A 372 9.82 25.87 40.69
N ILE A 373 8.55 25.92 40.28
CA ILE A 373 8.02 26.99 39.42
C ILE A 373 7.60 28.13 40.34
N PRO A 374 8.11 29.37 40.17
CA PRO A 374 7.77 30.48 41.03
C PRO A 374 6.27 30.69 41.15
N THR A 375 5.80 30.98 42.41
CA THR A 375 4.39 31.11 42.74
C THR A 375 3.72 32.28 42.04
N THR A 376 4.48 33.20 41.48
CA THR A 376 4.07 34.38 40.72
C THR A 376 3.85 34.10 39.23
N VAL A 377 4.25 32.92 38.74
CA VAL A 377 4.17 32.55 37.32
C VAL A 377 2.72 32.40 36.89
N THR A 378 2.34 33.11 35.85
CA THR A 378 1.01 33.07 35.23
C THR A 378 1.01 32.35 33.89
N HIS A 379 2.13 32.28 33.19
CA HIS A 379 2.27 31.66 31.89
C HIS A 379 3.53 30.80 31.80
N ILE A 380 3.39 29.58 31.33
CA ILE A 380 4.51 28.69 31.01
C ILE A 380 4.58 28.63 29.48
N GLY A 381 5.72 29.09 28.93
CA GLY A 381 5.91 29.23 27.48
C GLY A 381 6.04 27.92 26.73
N ASP A 382 6.03 28.01 25.42
CA ASP A 382 6.17 26.86 24.52
C ASP A 382 7.53 26.17 24.75
N ARG A 383 7.53 24.87 24.86
CA ARG A 383 8.73 24.03 25.04
C ARG A 383 9.61 24.46 26.27
N ALA A 384 9.03 25.16 27.23
CA ALA A 384 9.80 25.71 28.34
C ALA A 384 10.69 24.66 29.01
N PHE A 385 10.21 23.45 29.25
CA PHE A 385 10.91 22.32 29.86
C PHE A 385 11.03 21.10 28.96
N CYS A 386 10.80 21.28 27.68
CA CYS A 386 10.75 20.19 26.71
C CYS A 386 12.03 19.32 26.74
N ARG A 387 11.84 17.99 26.71
CA ARG A 387 12.90 16.98 26.59
C ARG A 387 13.92 16.96 27.77
N ASN A 388 13.48 17.34 28.94
CA ASN A 388 14.26 17.21 30.18
C ASN A 388 13.85 15.96 30.98
N ALA A 389 14.22 14.78 30.46
CA ALA A 389 13.84 13.48 31.03
C ALA A 389 14.44 13.22 32.43
N LEU A 390 15.37 14.02 32.88
CA LEU A 390 15.97 13.94 34.21
C LEU A 390 15.21 14.77 35.27
N LEU A 391 14.13 15.44 34.89
CA LEU A 391 13.16 16.00 35.85
C LEU A 391 12.27 14.85 36.35
N THR A 392 12.50 14.35 37.54
CA THR A 392 11.91 13.09 38.04
C THR A 392 11.04 13.25 39.28
N GLY A 393 11.14 14.37 39.99
CA GLY A 393 10.37 14.68 41.21
C GLY A 393 8.88 14.90 40.92
N LYS A 394 8.18 15.50 41.87
CA LYS A 394 6.78 15.91 41.71
C LYS A 394 6.72 17.25 40.99
N LEU A 395 5.87 17.34 39.95
CA LEU A 395 5.56 18.62 39.32
C LEU A 395 4.48 19.35 40.15
N VAL A 396 4.80 20.54 40.63
CA VAL A 396 3.86 21.45 41.24
C VAL A 396 3.64 22.64 40.33
N ILE A 397 2.46 22.73 39.74
CA ILE A 397 2.04 23.86 38.91
C ILE A 397 1.36 24.87 39.84
N PRO A 398 1.88 26.10 40.00
CA PRO A 398 1.29 27.08 40.90
C PRO A 398 -0.15 27.47 40.51
N PRO A 399 -1.01 27.80 41.50
CA PRO A 399 -2.38 28.21 41.22
C PRO A 399 -2.51 29.59 40.53
N SER A 400 -1.40 30.30 40.38
CA SER A 400 -1.32 31.53 39.59
C SER A 400 -1.31 31.28 38.08
N VAL A 401 -0.91 30.08 37.61
CA VAL A 401 -0.76 29.75 36.20
C VAL A 401 -2.10 29.77 35.47
N LYS A 402 -2.16 30.52 34.38
CA LYS A 402 -3.34 30.71 33.51
C LYS A 402 -3.24 29.91 32.19
N SER A 403 -2.01 29.71 31.70
CA SER A 403 -1.76 28.96 30.46
C SER A 403 -0.48 28.16 30.52
N ILE A 404 -0.51 27.00 29.87
CA ILE A 404 0.62 26.12 29.64
C ILE A 404 0.81 26.04 28.14
N GLY A 405 1.99 26.40 27.65
CA GLY A 405 2.31 26.48 26.22
C GLY A 405 2.44 25.13 25.54
N ARG A 406 2.65 25.20 24.22
CA ARG A 406 2.90 24.04 23.37
C ARG A 406 4.14 23.28 23.83
N GLU A 407 4.02 21.96 23.96
CA GLU A 407 5.13 21.06 24.29
C GLU A 407 5.89 21.46 25.60
N ALA A 408 5.25 22.24 26.48
CA ALA A 408 5.93 22.87 27.60
C ALA A 408 6.68 21.89 28.51
N PHE A 409 6.11 20.72 28.76
CA PHE A 409 6.72 19.63 29.55
C PHE A 409 6.96 18.36 28.76
N MET A 410 6.88 18.42 27.42
CA MET A 410 7.03 17.25 26.57
C MET A 410 8.32 16.48 26.88
N GLY A 411 8.22 15.17 27.11
CA GLY A 411 9.35 14.29 27.35
C GLY A 411 10.06 14.51 28.71
N THR A 412 9.39 15.11 29.69
CA THR A 412 9.84 15.12 31.07
C THR A 412 9.43 13.83 31.80
N ASN A 413 10.09 13.53 32.92
CA ASN A 413 9.85 12.28 33.65
C ASN A 413 9.37 12.51 35.10
N PHE A 414 8.63 13.58 35.31
CA PHE A 414 8.03 13.87 36.62
C PHE A 414 7.17 12.70 37.09
N SER A 415 7.11 12.48 38.40
CA SER A 415 6.43 11.37 39.05
C SER A 415 5.23 11.80 39.89
N GLY A 416 4.40 10.84 40.29
CA GLY A 416 3.21 11.06 41.10
C GLY A 416 2.00 11.50 40.26
N ASP A 417 1.11 12.26 40.92
CA ASP A 417 -0.08 12.80 40.29
C ASP A 417 0.26 14.01 39.41
N LEU A 418 -0.44 14.17 38.30
CA LEU A 418 -0.43 15.37 37.49
C LEU A 418 -1.66 16.21 37.84
N VAL A 419 -1.47 17.23 38.67
CA VAL A 419 -2.54 18.14 39.09
C VAL A 419 -2.39 19.47 38.35
N ILE A 420 -3.33 19.75 37.44
CA ILE A 420 -3.38 21.02 36.70
C ILE A 420 -4.41 21.92 37.40
N PRO A 421 -3.99 23.09 37.95
CA PRO A 421 -4.87 23.97 38.74
C PRO A 421 -6.07 24.48 37.93
N ASN A 422 -7.18 24.74 38.61
CA ASN A 422 -8.39 25.32 38.02
C ASN A 422 -8.21 26.72 37.40
N SER A 423 -7.10 27.39 37.74
CA SER A 423 -6.69 28.66 37.14
C SER A 423 -6.23 28.55 35.69
N VAL A 424 -5.83 27.35 35.25
CA VAL A 424 -5.34 27.11 33.89
C VAL A 424 -6.50 27.04 32.94
N GLY A 425 -6.56 27.98 32.01
CA GLY A 425 -7.62 28.09 31.00
C GLY A 425 -7.24 27.42 29.66
N SER A 426 -5.93 27.20 29.43
CA SER A 426 -5.44 26.55 28.20
C SER A 426 -4.22 25.67 28.46
N ILE A 427 -4.21 24.53 27.82
CA ILE A 427 -3.11 23.56 27.78
C ILE A 427 -2.76 23.36 26.29
N GLY A 428 -1.56 23.77 25.90
CA GLY A 428 -1.16 23.78 24.50
C GLY A 428 -0.93 22.39 23.90
N TYR A 429 -0.77 22.37 22.59
CA TYR A 429 -0.39 21.16 21.84
C TYR A 429 0.77 20.42 22.51
N GLY A 430 0.61 19.13 22.73
CA GLY A 430 1.68 18.27 23.24
C GLY A 430 2.25 18.66 24.61
N ALA A 431 1.57 19.50 25.38
CA ALA A 431 2.12 20.11 26.59
C ALA A 431 2.72 19.11 27.58
N PHE A 432 2.12 17.94 27.73
CA PHE A 432 2.59 16.83 28.55
C PHE A 432 2.85 15.55 27.74
N SER A 433 3.10 15.68 26.43
CA SER A 433 3.39 14.53 25.60
C SER A 433 4.65 13.78 26.06
N ALA A 434 4.60 12.44 26.04
CA ALA A 434 5.69 11.54 26.44
C ALA A 434 6.18 11.75 27.89
N CYS A 435 5.31 12.23 28.77
CA CYS A 435 5.62 12.37 30.20
C CYS A 435 5.45 11.02 30.93
N ASN A 436 6.34 10.09 30.65
CA ASN A 436 6.26 8.69 31.12
C ASN A 436 6.53 8.49 32.63
N GLY A 437 6.93 9.54 33.33
CA GLY A 437 7.20 9.47 34.78
C GLY A 437 5.94 9.54 35.65
N PHE A 438 4.91 10.27 35.21
CA PHE A 438 3.66 10.38 35.95
C PHE A 438 3.04 9.01 36.15
N ASN A 439 2.94 8.58 37.42
CA ASN A 439 2.41 7.28 37.81
C ASN A 439 1.26 7.37 38.82
N GLY A 440 0.67 8.52 38.95
CA GLY A 440 -0.51 8.85 39.75
C GLY A 440 -1.71 9.22 38.85
N THR A 441 -2.62 9.98 39.41
CA THR A 441 -3.85 10.41 38.75
C THR A 441 -3.65 11.70 37.94
N LEU A 442 -4.56 11.94 36.96
CA LEU A 442 -4.64 13.20 36.24
C LEU A 442 -5.83 14.01 36.73
N THR A 443 -5.57 15.24 37.16
CA THR A 443 -6.60 16.21 37.49
C THR A 443 -6.56 17.37 36.52
N LEU A 444 -7.68 17.55 35.78
CA LEU A 444 -7.85 18.60 34.77
C LEU A 444 -8.57 19.82 35.37
N PRO A 445 -8.31 21.03 34.86
CA PRO A 445 -9.04 22.26 35.28
C PRO A 445 -10.51 22.15 34.89
N LYS A 446 -11.42 22.48 35.82
CA LYS A 446 -12.88 22.42 35.55
C LYS A 446 -13.35 23.39 34.46
N GLY A 447 -12.62 24.47 34.23
CA GLY A 447 -12.91 25.50 33.23
C GLY A 447 -12.36 25.23 31.83
N LEU A 448 -11.63 24.12 31.65
CA LEU A 448 -10.98 23.81 30.37
C LEU A 448 -12.02 23.53 29.28
N LYS A 449 -11.90 24.23 28.15
CA LYS A 449 -12.82 24.09 27.01
C LYS A 449 -12.31 23.15 25.93
N VAL A 450 -11.00 23.08 25.77
CA VAL A 450 -10.37 22.27 24.71
C VAL A 450 -9.21 21.48 25.32
N ILE A 451 -9.12 20.22 25.04
CA ILE A 451 -7.89 19.43 25.19
C ILE A 451 -7.22 19.40 23.84
N GLU A 452 -6.11 20.11 23.75
CA GLU A 452 -5.37 20.24 22.47
C GLU A 452 -4.75 18.91 22.02
N SER A 453 -4.42 18.85 20.74
CA SER A 453 -3.80 17.65 20.14
C SER A 453 -2.51 17.29 20.88
N CYS A 454 -2.30 16.00 21.07
CA CYS A 454 -1.14 15.42 21.77
C CYS A 454 -0.98 15.84 23.24
N ALA A 455 -1.91 16.57 23.86
CA ALA A 455 -1.72 17.19 25.17
C ALA A 455 -1.17 16.22 26.25
N PHE A 456 -1.66 14.98 26.28
CA PHE A 456 -1.25 13.90 27.18
C PHE A 456 -0.79 12.65 26.42
N ASN A 457 -0.41 12.82 25.14
CA ASN A 457 0.04 11.71 24.31
C ASN A 457 1.18 10.94 25.00
N SER A 458 1.07 9.62 25.01
CA SER A 458 2.11 8.72 25.54
C SER A 458 2.44 8.93 27.04
N CYS A 459 1.48 9.40 27.83
CA CYS A 459 1.59 9.40 29.29
C CYS A 459 1.28 7.99 29.82
N THR A 460 2.14 7.03 29.51
CA THR A 460 1.87 5.58 29.62
C THR A 460 1.61 5.07 31.03
N LYS A 461 2.02 5.81 32.07
CA LYS A 461 1.90 5.42 33.48
C LYS A 461 0.85 6.22 34.26
N LEU A 462 0.21 7.24 33.64
CA LEU A 462 -0.95 7.90 34.26
C LEU A 462 -2.04 6.86 34.50
N LYS A 463 -2.57 6.85 35.73
CA LYS A 463 -3.53 5.84 36.19
C LYS A 463 -4.75 6.45 36.86
N GLY A 464 -5.69 5.56 37.19
CA GLY A 464 -6.95 5.96 37.84
C GLY A 464 -7.98 6.47 36.84
N ASN A 465 -9.10 6.92 37.37
CA ASN A 465 -10.23 7.39 36.54
C ASN A 465 -9.90 8.74 35.88
N LEU A 466 -10.16 8.84 34.60
CA LEU A 466 -10.09 10.10 33.88
C LEU A 466 -11.43 10.86 34.02
N THR A 467 -11.38 12.00 34.65
CA THR A 467 -12.55 12.89 34.71
C THR A 467 -12.33 14.06 33.77
N LEU A 468 -13.12 14.11 32.70
CA LEU A 468 -13.12 15.19 31.73
C LEU A 468 -13.98 16.36 32.23
N PRO A 469 -13.60 17.64 32.03
CA PRO A 469 -14.36 18.82 32.46
C PRO A 469 -15.70 18.94 31.73
N ASP A 470 -16.76 19.30 32.44
CA ASP A 470 -18.13 19.41 31.89
C ASP A 470 -18.28 20.49 30.81
N ASN A 471 -17.38 21.47 30.77
CA ASN A 471 -17.37 22.56 29.79
C ASN A 471 -16.52 22.27 28.55
N LEU A 472 -16.00 21.04 28.45
CA LEU A 472 -15.15 20.63 27.34
C LEU A 472 -15.94 20.59 26.03
N THR A 473 -15.47 21.24 24.98
CA THR A 473 -16.13 21.33 23.67
C THR A 473 -15.48 20.44 22.62
N SER A 474 -14.18 20.16 22.76
CA SER A 474 -13.44 19.29 21.84
C SER A 474 -12.26 18.61 22.52
N ILE A 475 -11.93 17.44 21.99
CA ILE A 475 -10.76 16.65 22.35
C ILE A 475 -9.93 16.49 21.08
N GLY A 476 -8.71 17.00 21.10
CA GLY A 476 -7.80 17.04 19.94
C GLY A 476 -7.23 15.67 19.57
N ASP A 477 -6.55 15.65 18.45
CA ASP A 477 -5.91 14.45 17.93
C ASP A 477 -4.83 13.96 18.90
N TYR A 478 -4.74 12.63 19.10
CA TYR A 478 -3.75 12.01 19.98
C TYR A 478 -3.79 12.49 21.43
N ALA A 479 -4.84 13.13 21.87
CA ALA A 479 -4.88 13.83 23.16
C ALA A 479 -4.48 12.93 24.34
N PHE A 480 -4.93 11.66 24.36
CA PHE A 480 -4.60 10.63 25.35
C PHE A 480 -4.02 9.36 24.72
N TYR A 481 -3.44 9.48 23.53
CA TYR A 481 -2.88 8.33 22.82
C TYR A 481 -1.89 7.55 23.69
N ILE A 482 -2.07 6.23 23.78
CA ILE A 482 -1.23 5.31 24.59
C ILE A 482 -1.25 5.60 26.11
N CYS A 483 -2.28 6.22 26.63
CA CYS A 483 -2.46 6.36 28.10
C CYS A 483 -3.00 5.03 28.69
N ARG A 484 -2.19 3.98 28.65
CA ARG A 484 -2.59 2.57 28.86
C ARG A 484 -3.04 2.24 30.29
N MET A 485 -2.72 3.07 31.27
CA MET A 485 -3.03 2.78 32.68
C MET A 485 -4.21 3.60 33.23
N LEU A 486 -4.85 4.43 32.41
CA LEU A 486 -6.13 5.06 32.76
C LEU A 486 -7.18 3.96 32.91
N THR A 487 -8.00 4.05 33.96
CA THR A 487 -8.97 3.02 34.33
C THR A 487 -10.39 3.58 34.51
N GLY A 488 -11.36 2.72 34.80
CA GLY A 488 -12.75 3.07 35.07
C GLY A 488 -13.56 3.33 33.81
N ASN A 489 -14.64 4.11 34.00
CA ASN A 489 -15.50 4.54 32.91
C ASN A 489 -14.87 5.71 32.15
N LEU A 490 -15.10 5.76 30.85
CA LEU A 490 -14.79 6.92 30.03
C LEU A 490 -16.11 7.65 29.70
N VAL A 491 -16.32 8.79 30.33
CA VAL A 491 -17.49 9.63 30.10
C VAL A 491 -17.08 10.84 29.29
N ILE A 492 -17.57 10.94 28.06
CA ILE A 492 -17.36 12.11 27.20
C ILE A 492 -18.42 13.15 27.57
N PRO A 493 -18.05 14.36 27.99
CA PRO A 493 -19.00 15.40 28.39
C PRO A 493 -20.01 15.77 27.30
N LYS A 494 -21.21 16.08 27.66
CA LYS A 494 -22.32 16.43 26.73
C LYS A 494 -22.05 17.67 25.87
N THR A 495 -21.07 18.48 26.24
CA THR A 495 -20.66 19.69 25.52
C THR A 495 -19.66 19.40 24.40
N VAL A 496 -19.07 18.19 24.39
CA VAL A 496 -18.07 17.80 23.38
C VAL A 496 -18.77 17.58 22.04
N LYS A 497 -18.30 18.30 21.03
CA LYS A 497 -18.78 18.22 19.64
C LYS A 497 -17.95 17.27 18.80
N SER A 498 -16.65 17.18 19.08
CA SER A 498 -15.72 16.38 18.30
C SER A 498 -14.67 15.68 19.16
N ILE A 499 -14.34 14.46 18.75
CA ILE A 499 -13.23 13.68 19.27
C ILE A 499 -12.24 13.51 18.11
N GLY A 500 -11.00 13.90 18.32
CA GLY A 500 -9.95 13.91 17.29
C GLY A 500 -9.44 12.53 16.91
N GLU A 501 -8.56 12.51 15.92
CA GLU A 501 -7.86 11.31 15.46
C GLU A 501 -7.03 10.72 16.60
N LEU A 502 -7.13 9.39 16.82
CA LEU A 502 -6.36 8.65 17.82
C LEU A 502 -6.46 9.21 19.26
N ALA A 503 -7.50 10.00 19.54
CA ALA A 503 -7.59 10.75 20.81
C ALA A 503 -7.46 9.87 22.06
N PHE A 504 -8.03 8.67 22.05
CA PHE A 504 -7.95 7.66 23.13
C PHE A 504 -7.34 6.33 22.66
N ALA A 505 -6.75 6.30 21.48
CA ALA A 505 -6.24 5.05 20.95
C ALA A 505 -5.19 4.43 21.88
N SER A 506 -5.27 3.11 22.02
CA SER A 506 -4.43 2.31 22.93
C SER A 506 -4.56 2.69 24.42
N CYS A 507 -5.68 3.26 24.82
CA CYS A 507 -6.04 3.44 26.23
C CYS A 507 -6.62 2.13 26.79
N SER A 508 -5.82 1.07 26.76
CA SER A 508 -6.26 -0.31 27.08
C SER A 508 -6.65 -0.54 28.54
N GLY A 509 -6.29 0.39 29.42
CA GLY A 509 -6.58 0.27 30.86
C GLY A 509 -8.00 0.63 31.26
N PHE A 510 -8.75 1.36 30.45
CA PHE A 510 -10.17 1.59 30.71
C PHE A 510 -10.87 0.24 30.84
N ASN A 511 -11.58 0.01 31.93
CA ASN A 511 -12.21 -1.27 32.26
C ASN A 511 -13.69 -1.15 32.66
N GLY A 512 -14.27 0.01 32.45
CA GLY A 512 -15.68 0.35 32.62
C GLY A 512 -16.38 0.62 31.30
N THR A 513 -17.43 1.42 31.34
CA THR A 513 -18.25 1.77 30.16
C THR A 513 -17.74 3.00 29.44
N LEU A 514 -18.04 3.09 28.14
CA LEU A 514 -17.93 4.32 27.35
C LEU A 514 -19.31 5.00 27.31
N THR A 515 -19.37 6.25 27.73
CA THR A 515 -20.58 7.06 27.62
C THR A 515 -20.34 8.19 26.61
N LEU A 516 -21.09 8.17 25.52
CA LEU A 516 -21.17 9.22 24.52
C LEU A 516 -22.55 9.90 24.67
N HIS A 517 -22.60 11.21 24.54
CA HIS A 517 -23.86 11.97 24.74
C HIS A 517 -24.35 12.60 23.43
N GLU A 518 -25.67 12.82 23.37
CA GLU A 518 -26.27 13.59 22.29
C GLU A 518 -25.65 14.99 22.23
N GLY A 519 -25.31 15.40 21.03
CA GLY A 519 -24.51 16.61 20.76
C GLY A 519 -23.12 16.33 20.25
N LEU A 520 -22.59 15.09 20.38
CA LEU A 520 -21.36 14.65 19.67
C LEU A 520 -21.67 14.51 18.18
N GLU A 521 -20.87 15.14 17.33
CA GLU A 521 -21.10 15.23 15.88
C GLU A 521 -20.11 14.36 15.10
N THR A 522 -18.86 14.27 15.60
CA THR A 522 -17.79 13.54 14.90
C THR A 522 -16.93 12.70 15.84
N ILE A 523 -16.62 11.48 15.41
CA ILE A 523 -15.65 10.59 16.03
C ILE A 523 -14.52 10.41 15.02
N GLY A 524 -13.33 10.86 15.40
CA GLY A 524 -12.14 10.87 14.56
C GLY A 524 -11.60 9.49 14.19
N LYS A 525 -10.67 9.47 13.26
CA LYS A 525 -9.98 8.24 12.83
C LYS A 525 -9.28 7.58 14.01
N ASN A 526 -9.52 6.29 14.20
CA ASN A 526 -8.93 5.49 15.28
C ASN A 526 -9.14 6.07 16.68
N ALA A 527 -10.15 6.89 16.88
CA ALA A 527 -10.31 7.67 18.14
C ALA A 527 -10.28 6.81 19.39
N PHE A 528 -10.86 5.60 19.36
CA PHE A 528 -10.85 4.63 20.46
C PHE A 528 -10.15 3.32 20.09
N SER A 529 -9.35 3.31 19.02
CA SER A 529 -8.66 2.08 18.60
C SER A 529 -7.91 1.44 19.76
N SER A 530 -8.03 0.12 19.88
CA SER A 530 -7.37 -0.69 20.92
C SER A 530 -7.70 -0.29 22.37
N CYS A 531 -8.88 0.25 22.60
CA CYS A 531 -9.46 0.40 23.93
C CYS A 531 -10.07 -0.93 24.40
N ILE A 532 -9.23 -1.97 24.49
CA ILE A 532 -9.64 -3.36 24.69
C ILE A 532 -10.32 -3.66 26.02
N GLY A 533 -10.26 -2.76 26.97
CA GLY A 533 -10.85 -2.97 28.29
C GLY A 533 -12.21 -2.32 28.50
N LEU A 534 -12.69 -1.47 27.57
CA LEU A 534 -14.03 -0.88 27.60
C LEU A 534 -15.10 -1.97 27.51
N LYS A 535 -16.18 -1.81 28.29
CA LYS A 535 -17.23 -2.84 28.45
C LYS A 535 -18.62 -2.26 28.24
N GLY A 536 -19.64 -3.16 28.25
CA GLY A 536 -21.05 -2.80 28.13
C GLY A 536 -21.45 -2.53 26.69
N ASP A 537 -22.51 -1.74 26.55
CA ASP A 537 -23.04 -1.34 25.26
C ASP A 537 -22.18 -0.26 24.60
N LEU A 538 -22.14 -0.27 23.28
CA LEU A 538 -21.59 0.82 22.49
C LEU A 538 -22.75 1.58 21.84
N ASN A 539 -23.22 2.61 22.54
CA ASN A 539 -24.30 3.48 22.08
C ASN A 539 -23.70 4.73 21.41
N ILE A 540 -23.80 4.80 20.10
CA ILE A 540 -23.34 5.96 19.33
C ILE A 540 -24.51 6.93 19.19
N PRO A 541 -24.37 8.20 19.65
CA PRO A 541 -25.46 9.17 19.67
C PRO A 541 -26.04 9.46 18.28
N GLN A 542 -27.34 9.77 18.22
CA GLN A 542 -28.05 10.08 16.97
C GLN A 542 -27.56 11.37 16.28
N THR A 543 -26.81 12.19 17.00
CA THR A 543 -26.16 13.40 16.46
C THR A 543 -24.87 13.13 15.70
N VAL A 544 -24.27 11.94 15.88
CA VAL A 544 -23.05 11.56 15.15
C VAL A 544 -23.38 11.28 13.69
N ARG A 545 -22.82 12.09 12.81
CA ARG A 545 -23.01 11.97 11.35
C ARG A 545 -21.95 11.12 10.69
N LYS A 546 -20.79 11.02 11.32
CA LYS A 546 -19.63 10.30 10.78
C LYS A 546 -18.88 9.55 11.87
N ILE A 547 -18.74 8.27 11.67
CA ILE A 547 -17.82 7.38 12.40
C ILE A 547 -16.64 7.17 11.47
N SER A 548 -15.49 7.74 11.80
CA SER A 548 -14.32 7.69 10.91
C SER A 548 -13.67 6.31 10.91
N GLU A 549 -12.75 6.12 9.97
CA GLU A 549 -11.96 4.89 9.81
C GLU A 549 -11.35 4.44 11.14
N GLY A 550 -11.54 3.16 11.47
CA GLY A 550 -10.97 2.52 12.65
C GLY A 550 -11.42 3.10 14.00
N ALA A 551 -12.49 3.91 14.04
CA ALA A 551 -12.85 4.66 15.24
C ALA A 551 -12.95 3.79 16.51
N PHE A 552 -13.42 2.53 16.38
CA PHE A 552 -13.49 1.52 17.44
C PHE A 552 -12.71 0.26 17.11
N ASP A 553 -11.67 0.39 16.28
CA ASP A 553 -10.81 -0.73 15.92
C ASP A 553 -10.29 -1.43 17.17
N ASN A 554 -10.42 -2.77 17.18
CA ASN A 554 -9.94 -3.66 18.24
C ASN A 554 -10.45 -3.30 19.66
N CYS A 555 -11.68 -2.77 19.75
CA CYS A 555 -12.35 -2.55 21.03
C CYS A 555 -13.04 -3.84 21.51
N SER A 556 -12.26 -4.91 21.70
CA SER A 556 -12.74 -6.28 21.96
C SER A 556 -13.42 -6.47 23.32
N GLY A 557 -13.28 -5.49 24.21
CA GLY A 557 -13.86 -5.56 25.55
C GLY A 557 -15.36 -5.24 25.64
N PHE A 558 -15.92 -4.51 24.67
CA PHE A 558 -17.37 -4.30 24.61
C PHE A 558 -18.08 -5.64 24.58
N ASN A 559 -19.07 -5.80 25.44
CA ASN A 559 -19.80 -7.06 25.65
C ASN A 559 -21.32 -6.89 25.75
N GLY A 560 -21.83 -5.77 25.28
CA GLY A 560 -23.24 -5.44 25.14
C GLY A 560 -23.61 -5.21 23.67
N THR A 561 -24.64 -4.43 23.45
CA THR A 561 -25.20 -4.11 22.12
C THR A 561 -24.46 -2.99 21.41
N LEU A 562 -24.58 -2.94 20.07
CA LEU A 562 -24.17 -1.80 19.25
C LEU A 562 -25.39 -1.04 18.77
N THR A 563 -25.47 0.25 19.09
CA THR A 563 -26.48 1.17 18.53
C THR A 563 -25.80 2.15 17.59
N LEU A 564 -26.23 2.17 16.33
CA LEU A 564 -25.75 3.08 15.29
C LEU A 564 -26.74 4.24 15.08
N PRO A 565 -26.27 5.44 14.68
CA PRO A 565 -27.15 6.58 14.40
C PRO A 565 -27.99 6.33 13.12
N ASP A 566 -29.28 6.69 13.16
CA ASP A 566 -30.20 6.47 12.03
C ASP A 566 -29.86 7.27 10.76
N LYS A 567 -29.02 8.30 10.89
CA LYS A 567 -28.60 9.17 9.78
C LYS A 567 -27.17 8.87 9.30
N LEU A 568 -26.62 7.74 9.70
CA LEU A 568 -25.30 7.31 9.27
C LEU A 568 -25.34 6.91 7.79
N GLU A 569 -24.57 7.60 6.96
CA GLU A 569 -24.54 7.35 5.50
C GLU A 569 -23.49 6.29 5.11
N ARG A 570 -22.45 6.14 5.92
CA ARG A 570 -21.34 5.24 5.65
C ARG A 570 -20.80 4.64 6.93
N ILE A 571 -20.44 3.37 6.86
CA ILE A 571 -19.60 2.71 7.87
C ILE A 571 -18.19 2.64 7.27
N GLU A 572 -17.30 3.45 7.80
CA GLU A 572 -15.95 3.61 7.25
C GLU A 572 -15.09 2.35 7.48
N PRO A 573 -13.98 2.18 6.75
CA PRO A 573 -13.10 1.03 6.94
C PRO A 573 -12.64 0.87 8.38
N TYR A 574 -12.53 -0.38 8.84
CA TYR A 574 -12.08 -0.76 10.19
C TYR A 574 -12.90 -0.20 11.35
N ALA A 575 -14.03 0.46 11.10
CA ALA A 575 -14.77 1.20 12.13
C ALA A 575 -15.02 0.40 13.40
N PHE A 576 -15.34 -0.91 13.29
CA PHE A 576 -15.58 -1.85 14.39
C PHE A 576 -14.72 -3.11 14.27
N TYR A 577 -13.57 -3.03 13.61
CA TYR A 577 -12.65 -4.16 13.46
C TYR A 577 -12.34 -4.78 14.82
N GLY A 578 -12.44 -6.09 14.94
CA GLY A 578 -12.09 -6.81 16.16
C GLY A 578 -12.96 -6.53 17.39
N CYS A 579 -14.12 -5.88 17.24
CA CYS A 579 -15.11 -5.68 18.31
C CYS A 579 -15.86 -7.00 18.62
N GLY A 580 -15.11 -8.07 18.86
CA GLY A 580 -15.63 -9.44 18.96
C GLY A 580 -16.54 -9.71 20.14
N GLY A 581 -16.60 -8.83 21.12
CA GLY A 581 -17.46 -9.00 22.29
C GLY A 581 -18.84 -8.31 22.15
N LEU A 582 -19.08 -7.47 21.15
CA LEU A 582 -20.40 -6.91 20.84
C LEU A 582 -21.37 -8.05 20.55
N LYS A 583 -22.59 -7.95 21.12
CA LYS A 583 -23.58 -9.02 21.12
C LYS A 583 -24.88 -8.61 20.43
N ASP A 584 -25.78 -9.59 20.39
CA ASP A 584 -27.15 -9.47 19.91
C ASP A 584 -27.21 -9.09 18.41
N ASN A 585 -28.33 -8.57 17.99
CA ASN A 585 -28.62 -8.32 16.58
C ASN A 585 -27.91 -7.04 16.12
N LEU A 586 -27.14 -7.12 15.05
CA LEU A 586 -26.59 -5.93 14.39
C LEU A 586 -27.67 -5.27 13.54
N VAL A 587 -28.02 -4.03 13.87
CA VAL A 587 -28.95 -3.21 13.09
C VAL A 587 -28.15 -2.18 12.31
N ILE A 588 -28.10 -2.32 10.99
CA ILE A 588 -27.47 -1.36 10.07
C ILE A 588 -28.56 -0.36 9.64
N PRO A 589 -28.35 0.96 9.85
CA PRO A 589 -29.34 1.97 9.47
C PRO A 589 -29.66 1.97 7.98
N SER A 590 -30.93 2.23 7.64
CA SER A 590 -31.40 2.29 6.25
C SER A 590 -30.90 3.48 5.43
N THR A 591 -30.06 4.32 6.02
CA THR A 591 -29.35 5.41 5.35
C THR A 591 -27.95 5.03 4.90
N VAL A 592 -27.44 3.91 5.38
CA VAL A 592 -26.08 3.46 5.04
C VAL A 592 -26.02 3.02 3.58
N THR A 593 -25.13 3.63 2.81
CA THR A 593 -24.93 3.32 1.38
C THR A 593 -23.69 2.46 1.13
N ILE A 594 -22.68 2.56 1.99
CA ILE A 594 -21.42 1.83 1.86
C ILE A 594 -20.99 1.27 3.21
N ILE A 595 -20.61 0.01 3.21
CA ILE A 595 -19.92 -0.66 4.32
C ILE A 595 -18.47 -0.84 3.92
N GLY A 596 -17.56 -0.20 4.64
CA GLY A 596 -16.13 -0.13 4.32
C GLY A 596 -15.38 -1.45 4.52
N GLU A 597 -14.16 -1.47 4.03
CA GLU A 597 -13.21 -2.57 4.22
C GLU A 597 -13.02 -2.88 5.70
N ASN A 598 -13.05 -4.17 6.08
CA ASN A 598 -12.82 -4.63 7.45
C ASN A 598 -13.77 -4.01 8.52
N ALA A 599 -14.87 -3.40 8.13
CA ALA A 599 -15.70 -2.60 9.02
C ALA A 599 -16.16 -3.35 10.27
N PHE A 600 -16.53 -4.64 10.14
CA PHE A 600 -16.92 -5.54 11.23
C PHE A 600 -16.05 -6.80 11.30
N PHE A 601 -14.83 -6.75 10.80
CA PHE A 601 -13.93 -7.90 10.83
C PHE A 601 -13.84 -8.49 12.24
N SER A 602 -14.03 -9.82 12.36
CA SER A 602 -13.99 -10.56 13.64
C SER A 602 -14.93 -10.04 14.73
N CYS A 603 -16.07 -9.45 14.36
CA CYS A 603 -17.15 -9.14 15.28
C CYS A 603 -17.96 -10.43 15.59
N LYS A 604 -17.37 -11.31 16.40
CA LYS A 604 -17.84 -12.68 16.62
C LYS A 604 -19.06 -12.79 17.54
N GLY A 605 -19.38 -11.73 18.29
CA GLY A 605 -20.42 -11.78 19.28
C GLY A 605 -21.82 -11.46 18.74
N PHE A 606 -21.96 -10.85 17.58
CA PHE A 606 -23.27 -10.62 16.96
C PHE A 606 -23.99 -11.93 16.67
N THR A 607 -25.32 -11.96 16.92
CA THR A 607 -26.17 -13.13 16.73
C THR A 607 -27.39 -12.78 15.86
N GLY A 608 -28.26 -13.75 15.58
CA GLY A 608 -29.46 -13.57 14.76
C GLY A 608 -29.18 -13.44 13.29
N ASN A 609 -30.04 -12.70 12.60
CA ASN A 609 -29.94 -12.46 11.16
C ASN A 609 -28.97 -11.31 10.88
N LEU A 610 -28.28 -11.39 9.74
CA LEU A 610 -27.55 -10.25 9.20
C LEU A 610 -28.36 -9.66 8.03
N VAL A 611 -28.90 -8.47 8.24
CA VAL A 611 -29.71 -7.76 7.23
C VAL A 611 -28.90 -6.57 6.71
N ILE A 612 -28.60 -6.58 5.43
CA ILE A 612 -27.98 -5.46 4.72
C ILE A 612 -29.10 -4.64 4.07
N PRO A 613 -29.31 -3.40 4.51
CA PRO A 613 -30.41 -2.56 4.01
C PRO A 613 -30.30 -2.27 2.51
N ASN A 614 -31.46 -2.04 1.87
CA ASN A 614 -31.52 -1.74 0.43
C ASN A 614 -30.87 -0.40 0.03
N SER A 615 -30.45 0.41 0.95
CA SER A 615 -29.60 1.59 0.71
C SER A 615 -28.15 1.23 0.37
N VAL A 616 -27.68 0.05 0.80
CA VAL A 616 -26.28 -0.35 0.61
C VAL A 616 -26.04 -0.82 -0.81
N THR A 617 -25.09 -0.16 -1.50
CA THR A 617 -24.69 -0.51 -2.86
C THR A 617 -23.35 -1.24 -2.91
N VAL A 618 -22.49 -1.04 -1.91
CA VAL A 618 -21.14 -1.65 -1.86
C VAL A 618 -20.83 -2.16 -0.47
N ILE A 619 -20.31 -3.38 -0.42
CA ILE A 619 -19.71 -3.96 0.78
C ILE A 619 -18.24 -4.22 0.48
N GLY A 620 -17.36 -3.58 1.24
CA GLY A 620 -15.91 -3.65 1.08
C GLY A 620 -15.31 -5.01 1.43
N PRO A 621 -14.06 -5.23 1.03
CA PRO A 621 -13.33 -6.45 1.37
C PRO A 621 -13.29 -6.69 2.88
N TRP A 622 -13.42 -7.96 3.30
CA TRP A 622 -13.31 -8.39 4.70
C TRP A 622 -14.34 -7.79 5.65
N ALA A 623 -15.34 -7.09 5.16
CA ALA A 623 -16.25 -6.27 5.97
C ALA A 623 -16.90 -7.05 7.13
N PHE A 624 -17.30 -8.29 6.91
CA PHE A 624 -17.88 -9.20 7.90
C PHE A 624 -17.06 -10.49 8.11
N TYR A 625 -15.79 -10.47 7.71
CA TYR A 625 -14.95 -11.65 7.85
C TYR A 625 -14.88 -12.14 9.29
N ASN A 626 -15.05 -13.46 9.47
CA ASN A 626 -15.00 -14.11 10.78
C ASN A 626 -16.05 -13.60 11.79
N CYS A 627 -17.21 -13.11 11.26
CA CYS A 627 -18.38 -12.78 12.07
C CYS A 627 -19.21 -14.03 12.34
N ASN A 628 -18.61 -14.98 13.03
CA ASN A 628 -19.12 -16.34 13.15
C ASN A 628 -20.22 -16.52 14.21
N GLY A 629 -20.57 -15.47 14.94
CA GLY A 629 -21.65 -15.51 15.91
C GLY A 629 -23.05 -15.38 15.30
N PHE A 630 -23.18 -14.78 14.10
CA PHE A 630 -24.46 -14.79 13.39
C PHE A 630 -24.95 -16.23 13.20
N ASN A 631 -26.18 -16.49 13.58
CA ASN A 631 -26.79 -17.84 13.54
C ASN A 631 -28.16 -17.87 12.83
N GLY A 632 -28.53 -16.80 12.18
CA GLY A 632 -29.73 -16.66 11.37
C GLY A 632 -29.41 -16.56 9.86
N THR A 633 -30.26 -15.87 9.13
CA THR A 633 -30.14 -15.71 7.67
C THR A 633 -29.30 -14.47 7.30
N LEU A 634 -28.72 -14.50 6.08
CA LEU A 634 -28.15 -13.33 5.43
C LEU A 634 -29.16 -12.79 4.43
N THR A 635 -29.56 -11.53 4.57
CA THR A 635 -30.34 -10.79 3.59
C THR A 635 -29.45 -9.69 3.00
N LEU A 636 -29.19 -9.76 1.72
CA LEU A 636 -28.41 -8.75 0.99
C LEU A 636 -29.34 -7.66 0.42
N SER A 637 -28.78 -6.48 0.22
CA SER A 637 -29.46 -5.34 -0.41
C SER A 637 -29.84 -5.66 -1.86
N ASP A 638 -31.09 -5.40 -2.26
CA ASP A 638 -31.53 -5.53 -3.66
C ASP A 638 -30.83 -4.52 -4.61
N ASN A 639 -30.18 -3.48 -4.06
CA ASN A 639 -29.40 -2.51 -4.82
C ASN A 639 -27.88 -2.73 -4.71
N LEU A 640 -27.48 -3.88 -4.18
CA LEU A 640 -26.07 -4.19 -4.01
C LEU A 640 -25.37 -4.40 -5.36
N GLU A 641 -24.36 -3.62 -5.65
CA GLU A 641 -23.61 -3.68 -6.92
C GLU A 641 -22.36 -4.57 -6.81
N ARG A 642 -21.72 -4.57 -5.64
CA ARG A 642 -20.46 -5.27 -5.43
C ARG A 642 -20.35 -5.85 -4.02
N ILE A 643 -19.78 -7.04 -3.94
CA ILE A 643 -19.35 -7.72 -2.72
C ILE A 643 -17.82 -7.81 -2.77
N GLY A 644 -17.13 -7.30 -1.77
CA GLY A 644 -15.66 -7.28 -1.70
C GLY A 644 -15.05 -8.67 -1.45
N ASP A 645 -13.72 -8.73 -1.54
CA ASP A 645 -12.98 -9.95 -1.23
C ASP A 645 -13.16 -10.34 0.25
N ASN A 646 -13.31 -11.64 0.49
CA ASN A 646 -13.44 -12.20 1.85
C ASN A 646 -14.56 -11.59 2.71
N THR A 647 -15.51 -10.89 2.11
CA THR A 647 -16.52 -10.07 2.82
C THR A 647 -17.23 -10.85 3.93
N PHE A 648 -17.73 -12.05 3.64
CA PHE A 648 -18.42 -12.93 4.59
C PHE A 648 -17.61 -14.18 4.93
N GLY A 649 -16.31 -14.17 4.64
CA GLY A 649 -15.45 -15.32 4.91
C GLY A 649 -15.52 -15.75 6.38
N TYR A 650 -15.63 -17.06 6.63
CA TYR A 650 -15.79 -17.66 7.97
C TYR A 650 -17.02 -17.21 8.76
N CYS A 651 -18.07 -16.73 8.09
CA CYS A 651 -19.38 -16.54 8.72
C CYS A 651 -20.15 -17.85 8.77
N TYR A 652 -19.61 -18.86 9.44
CA TYR A 652 -20.13 -20.22 9.39
C TYR A 652 -21.45 -20.44 10.13
N GLY A 653 -21.89 -19.50 10.95
CA GLY A 653 -23.19 -19.58 11.62
C GLY A 653 -24.37 -19.08 10.78
N LEU A 654 -24.11 -18.32 9.69
CA LEU A 654 -25.16 -17.89 8.76
C LEU A 654 -25.79 -19.11 8.07
N THR A 655 -27.13 -19.13 7.99
CA THR A 655 -27.94 -20.27 7.53
C THR A 655 -28.93 -19.87 6.45
N GLY A 656 -29.73 -20.84 5.97
CA GLY A 656 -30.78 -20.62 4.97
C GLY A 656 -30.24 -20.59 3.54
N THR A 657 -30.97 -19.93 2.65
CA THR A 657 -30.58 -19.75 1.25
C THR A 657 -29.76 -18.47 1.10
N LEU A 658 -28.58 -18.59 0.54
CA LEU A 658 -27.79 -17.43 0.11
C LEU A 658 -28.30 -16.97 -1.26
N VAL A 659 -29.01 -15.86 -1.29
CA VAL A 659 -29.47 -15.21 -2.52
C VAL A 659 -28.56 -14.05 -2.84
N ILE A 660 -27.84 -14.12 -3.96
CA ILE A 660 -27.07 -12.98 -4.47
C ILE A 660 -28.01 -12.16 -5.36
N PRO A 661 -28.23 -10.87 -5.05
CA PRO A 661 -29.18 -10.03 -5.81
C PRO A 661 -28.79 -9.84 -7.27
N GLY A 662 -29.81 -9.65 -8.12
CA GLY A 662 -29.63 -9.43 -9.57
C GLY A 662 -28.85 -8.19 -9.96
N THR A 663 -28.68 -7.25 -9.07
CA THR A 663 -27.89 -6.02 -9.22
C THR A 663 -26.38 -6.22 -9.01
N VAL A 664 -25.99 -7.33 -8.36
CA VAL A 664 -24.58 -7.61 -8.10
C VAL A 664 -23.88 -7.96 -9.40
N THR A 665 -22.90 -7.16 -9.80
CA THR A 665 -22.09 -7.37 -11.01
C THR A 665 -20.72 -8.00 -10.70
N ALA A 666 -20.27 -7.93 -9.46
CA ALA A 666 -18.99 -8.49 -9.04
C ALA A 666 -19.04 -9.05 -7.61
N ILE A 667 -18.51 -10.25 -7.48
CA ILE A 667 -18.24 -10.92 -6.21
C ILE A 667 -16.73 -10.98 -6.05
N GLY A 668 -16.21 -10.68 -4.86
CA GLY A 668 -14.78 -10.73 -4.57
C GLY A 668 -14.26 -12.15 -4.31
N ALA A 669 -12.96 -12.32 -4.41
CA ALA A 669 -12.31 -13.58 -4.07
C ALA A 669 -12.59 -13.97 -2.60
N SER A 670 -12.88 -15.26 -2.38
CA SER A 670 -13.17 -15.80 -1.04
C SER A 670 -14.36 -15.12 -0.32
N ALA A 671 -15.24 -14.43 -1.04
CA ALA A 671 -16.30 -13.61 -0.43
C ALA A 671 -17.17 -14.37 0.59
N PHE A 672 -17.43 -15.67 0.35
CA PHE A 672 -18.19 -16.56 1.24
C PHE A 672 -17.36 -17.77 1.69
N TYR A 673 -16.04 -17.64 1.71
CA TYR A 673 -15.17 -18.73 2.12
C TYR A 673 -15.48 -19.24 3.52
N GLY A 674 -15.70 -20.55 3.65
CA GLY A 674 -15.96 -21.19 4.96
C GLY A 674 -17.34 -20.86 5.56
N CYS A 675 -18.32 -20.48 4.75
CA CYS A 675 -19.70 -20.28 5.19
C CYS A 675 -20.45 -21.62 5.20
N TYR A 676 -20.20 -22.43 6.22
CA TYR A 676 -20.71 -23.82 6.31
C TYR A 676 -22.22 -23.93 6.50
N GLY A 677 -22.91 -22.88 6.94
CA GLY A 677 -24.31 -22.93 7.34
C GLY A 677 -25.31 -22.72 6.20
N PHE A 678 -24.93 -22.11 5.09
CA PHE A 678 -25.84 -21.92 3.95
C PHE A 678 -26.28 -23.27 3.39
N GLY A 679 -27.61 -23.46 3.28
CA GLY A 679 -28.23 -24.68 2.74
C GLY A 679 -28.42 -24.65 1.23
N ASP A 680 -28.46 -23.48 0.63
CA ASP A 680 -28.71 -23.26 -0.77
C ASP A 680 -28.03 -22.00 -1.29
N LEU A 681 -27.81 -21.92 -2.63
CA LEU A 681 -27.18 -20.80 -3.30
C LEU A 681 -27.95 -20.43 -4.56
N VAL A 682 -28.31 -19.16 -4.66
CA VAL A 682 -28.92 -18.57 -5.85
C VAL A 682 -27.98 -17.51 -6.41
N LEU A 683 -27.45 -17.75 -7.59
CA LEU A 683 -26.55 -16.83 -8.31
C LEU A 683 -27.34 -15.99 -9.33
N PRO A 684 -27.01 -14.70 -9.50
CA PRO A 684 -27.69 -13.82 -10.44
C PRO A 684 -27.13 -13.96 -11.87
N ASN A 685 -27.92 -13.53 -12.85
CA ASN A 685 -27.50 -13.44 -14.27
C ASN A 685 -26.66 -12.16 -14.57
N SER A 686 -26.21 -11.44 -13.55
CA SER A 686 -25.44 -10.20 -13.70
C SER A 686 -23.93 -10.39 -13.52
N ILE A 687 -23.50 -11.54 -12.96
CA ILE A 687 -22.07 -11.80 -12.73
C ILE A 687 -21.44 -12.50 -13.93
N ALA A 688 -20.25 -12.07 -14.31
CA ALA A 688 -19.46 -12.72 -15.37
C ALA A 688 -18.43 -13.72 -14.84
N VAL A 689 -18.01 -13.59 -13.59
CA VAL A 689 -16.97 -14.41 -12.96
C VAL A 689 -17.42 -14.85 -11.57
N ILE A 690 -17.22 -16.13 -11.27
CA ILE A 690 -17.22 -16.65 -9.89
C ILE A 690 -15.75 -16.70 -9.49
N PRO A 691 -15.26 -15.81 -8.62
CA PRO A 691 -13.82 -15.65 -8.39
C PRO A 691 -13.23 -16.75 -7.51
N GLU A 692 -11.90 -16.69 -7.38
CA GLU A 692 -11.13 -17.61 -6.56
C GLU A 692 -11.73 -17.77 -5.17
N LYS A 693 -11.95 -19.02 -4.74
CA LYS A 693 -12.45 -19.41 -3.42
C LYS A 693 -13.78 -18.78 -2.99
N ALA A 694 -14.53 -18.17 -3.91
CA ALA A 694 -15.72 -17.39 -3.55
C ALA A 694 -16.70 -18.17 -2.64
N PHE A 695 -16.93 -19.43 -2.91
CA PHE A 695 -17.80 -20.34 -2.16
C PHE A 695 -17.05 -21.59 -1.66
N SER A 696 -15.74 -21.50 -1.53
CA SER A 696 -14.94 -22.60 -1.00
C SER A 696 -15.35 -22.88 0.46
N ARG A 697 -15.41 -24.14 0.82
CA ARG A 697 -15.86 -24.60 2.14
C ARG A 697 -17.29 -24.20 2.50
N CYS A 698 -18.15 -23.97 1.51
CA CYS A 698 -19.60 -23.81 1.74
C CYS A 698 -20.28 -25.19 1.88
N SER A 699 -19.82 -25.96 2.84
CA SER A 699 -20.17 -27.36 3.00
C SER A 699 -21.63 -27.63 3.42
N GLY A 700 -22.39 -26.58 3.70
CA GLY A 700 -23.84 -26.67 3.97
C GLY A 700 -24.71 -26.80 2.73
N LEU A 701 -24.20 -26.35 1.55
CA LEU A 701 -24.95 -26.38 0.30
C LEU A 701 -25.39 -27.83 -0.05
N LYS A 702 -26.70 -28.07 -0.04
CA LYS A 702 -27.30 -29.39 -0.20
C LYS A 702 -28.22 -29.53 -1.43
N ASN A 703 -28.40 -28.45 -2.19
CA ASN A 703 -29.13 -28.42 -3.45
C ASN A 703 -28.16 -28.26 -4.62
N ASN A 704 -28.64 -28.55 -5.84
CA ASN A 704 -27.85 -28.31 -7.03
C ASN A 704 -27.43 -26.83 -7.11
N VAL A 705 -26.21 -26.60 -7.55
CA VAL A 705 -25.72 -25.26 -7.84
C VAL A 705 -25.91 -24.98 -9.35
N VAL A 706 -26.72 -23.98 -9.65
CA VAL A 706 -26.97 -23.54 -11.01
C VAL A 706 -26.00 -22.41 -11.34
N ILE A 707 -25.17 -22.60 -12.35
CA ILE A 707 -24.25 -21.59 -12.88
C ILE A 707 -24.95 -20.84 -14.00
N PRO A 708 -25.24 -19.54 -13.84
CA PRO A 708 -25.96 -18.75 -14.82
C PRO A 708 -25.24 -18.59 -16.17
N ALA A 709 -25.96 -18.28 -17.23
CA ALA A 709 -25.42 -18.10 -18.57
C ALA A 709 -24.48 -16.87 -18.72
N SER A 710 -24.59 -15.90 -17.82
CA SER A 710 -23.70 -14.76 -17.77
C SER A 710 -22.28 -15.11 -17.33
N VAL A 711 -22.12 -16.19 -16.53
CA VAL A 711 -20.83 -16.60 -15.99
C VAL A 711 -19.96 -17.18 -17.09
N LYS A 712 -18.82 -16.55 -17.30
CA LYS A 712 -17.78 -16.95 -18.25
C LYS A 712 -16.67 -17.76 -17.58
N GLU A 713 -16.39 -17.47 -16.31
CA GLU A 713 -15.28 -18.06 -15.59
C GLU A 713 -15.68 -18.49 -14.17
N ILE A 714 -15.27 -19.69 -13.81
CA ILE A 714 -15.23 -20.18 -12.44
C ILE A 714 -13.77 -20.22 -12.00
N GLY A 715 -13.40 -19.37 -11.05
CA GLY A 715 -12.03 -19.21 -10.56
C GLY A 715 -11.51 -20.42 -9.79
N SER A 716 -10.21 -20.36 -9.47
CA SER A 716 -9.55 -21.41 -8.71
C SER A 716 -10.20 -21.64 -7.35
N GLN A 717 -10.43 -22.91 -6.99
CA GLN A 717 -11.02 -23.32 -5.71
C GLN A 717 -12.39 -22.68 -5.39
N ALA A 718 -13.11 -22.20 -6.40
CA ALA A 718 -14.34 -21.43 -6.20
C ALA A 718 -15.38 -22.13 -5.32
N PHE A 719 -15.52 -23.46 -5.42
CA PHE A 719 -16.39 -24.31 -4.62
C PHE A 719 -15.64 -25.43 -3.88
N ALA A 720 -14.31 -25.35 -3.80
CA ALA A 720 -13.52 -26.40 -3.16
C ALA A 720 -14.00 -26.70 -1.73
N ASP A 721 -13.95 -27.95 -1.30
CA ASP A 721 -14.42 -28.43 0.03
C ASP A 721 -15.94 -28.24 0.28
N SER A 722 -16.74 -27.95 -0.75
CA SER A 722 -18.20 -27.83 -0.62
C SER A 722 -18.88 -29.20 -0.82
N TYR A 723 -18.56 -30.12 0.08
CA TYR A 723 -18.77 -31.56 -0.06
C TYR A 723 -20.23 -32.05 0.07
N LYS A 724 -21.23 -31.16 0.22
CA LYS A 724 -22.66 -31.55 0.19
C LYS A 724 -23.36 -31.20 -1.10
N ILE A 725 -22.76 -30.45 -2.00
CA ILE A 725 -23.36 -30.11 -3.30
C ILE A 725 -23.66 -31.41 -4.05
N PRO A 726 -24.95 -31.70 -4.38
CA PRO A 726 -25.29 -32.97 -5.01
C PRO A 726 -25.15 -32.98 -6.53
N GLY A 727 -25.21 -31.81 -7.16
CA GLY A 727 -25.15 -31.66 -8.62
C GLY A 727 -24.80 -30.23 -9.03
N LEU A 728 -24.37 -30.10 -10.27
CA LEU A 728 -24.03 -28.84 -10.92
C LEU A 728 -24.81 -28.72 -12.23
N GLU A 729 -25.36 -27.53 -12.47
CA GLU A 729 -26.05 -27.19 -13.69
C GLU A 729 -25.34 -26.02 -14.35
N PHE A 730 -24.68 -26.27 -15.47
CA PHE A 730 -23.96 -25.24 -16.22
C PHE A 730 -24.81 -24.74 -17.37
N SER A 731 -25.05 -23.44 -17.41
CA SER A 731 -25.67 -22.80 -18.57
C SER A 731 -24.65 -22.58 -19.69
N ASN A 732 -25.13 -22.46 -20.92
CA ASN A 732 -24.30 -22.12 -22.08
C ASN A 732 -23.72 -20.71 -21.88
N GLY A 733 -22.40 -20.58 -21.94
CA GLY A 733 -21.72 -19.32 -21.77
C GLY A 733 -20.44 -19.40 -20.91
N LEU A 734 -20.34 -20.47 -20.11
CA LEU A 734 -19.14 -20.73 -19.31
C LEU A 734 -17.98 -21.13 -20.22
N THR A 735 -16.87 -20.43 -20.14
CA THR A 735 -15.67 -20.66 -20.95
C THR A 735 -14.50 -21.25 -20.15
N THR A 736 -14.42 -20.98 -18.85
CA THR A 736 -13.26 -21.39 -18.06
C THR A 736 -13.65 -21.98 -16.71
N ILE A 737 -13.03 -23.11 -16.35
CA ILE A 737 -13.07 -23.70 -15.01
C ILE A 737 -11.63 -23.77 -14.47
N GLY A 738 -11.39 -23.04 -13.39
CA GLY A 738 -10.06 -22.88 -12.77
C GLY A 738 -9.59 -24.10 -12.00
N ASN A 739 -8.37 -24.00 -11.52
CA ASN A 739 -7.73 -25.06 -10.75
C ASN A 739 -8.48 -25.35 -9.46
N GLU A 740 -8.70 -26.65 -9.18
CA GLU A 740 -9.39 -27.10 -7.94
C GLU A 740 -10.79 -26.46 -7.74
N ALA A 741 -11.43 -25.96 -8.80
CA ALA A 741 -12.67 -25.20 -8.68
C ALA A 741 -13.74 -25.94 -7.87
N PHE A 742 -13.84 -27.25 -8.02
CA PHE A 742 -14.74 -28.16 -7.31
C PHE A 742 -13.97 -29.27 -6.54
N TRP A 743 -12.72 -28.98 -6.17
CA TRP A 743 -11.91 -29.94 -5.41
C TRP A 743 -12.64 -30.41 -4.15
N ASN A 744 -12.61 -31.74 -3.89
CA ASN A 744 -13.22 -32.37 -2.71
C ASN A 744 -14.73 -32.09 -2.58
N CYS A 745 -15.44 -31.89 -3.70
CA CYS A 745 -16.90 -31.80 -3.73
C CYS A 745 -17.53 -33.21 -3.70
N ASN A 746 -17.30 -33.97 -2.62
CA ASN A 746 -17.72 -35.35 -2.46
C ASN A 746 -19.24 -35.59 -2.45
N GLY A 747 -20.05 -34.53 -2.44
CA GLY A 747 -21.50 -34.57 -2.61
C GLY A 747 -21.94 -34.82 -4.04
N LEU A 748 -21.14 -34.36 -5.01
CA LEU A 748 -21.43 -34.49 -6.43
C LEU A 748 -21.55 -35.94 -6.80
N LYS A 749 -22.70 -36.29 -7.43
CA LYS A 749 -23.06 -37.67 -7.80
C LYS A 749 -23.61 -37.74 -9.23
N GLY A 750 -23.48 -38.92 -9.84
CA GLY A 750 -23.96 -39.14 -11.19
C GLY A 750 -23.10 -38.45 -12.24
N THR A 751 -23.71 -37.95 -13.30
CA THR A 751 -23.04 -37.35 -14.44
C THR A 751 -22.85 -35.83 -14.23
N VAL A 752 -21.65 -35.34 -14.42
CA VAL A 752 -21.34 -33.89 -14.52
C VAL A 752 -21.29 -33.54 -16.01
N THR A 753 -22.27 -32.74 -16.48
CA THR A 753 -22.36 -32.32 -17.86
C THR A 753 -21.76 -30.93 -18.02
N LEU A 754 -20.73 -30.80 -18.84
CA LEU A 754 -19.98 -29.57 -19.11
C LEU A 754 -20.48 -28.91 -20.42
N PRO A 755 -20.63 -27.58 -20.47
CA PRO A 755 -21.30 -26.89 -21.57
C PRO A 755 -20.45 -26.83 -22.85
N PRO A 756 -21.11 -26.62 -24.02
CA PRO A 756 -20.40 -26.55 -25.30
C PRO A 756 -19.51 -25.30 -25.46
N SER A 757 -19.69 -24.26 -24.63
CA SER A 757 -18.93 -23.05 -24.66
C SER A 757 -17.60 -23.14 -23.86
N LEU A 758 -17.36 -24.29 -23.18
CA LEU A 758 -16.17 -24.42 -22.31
C LEU A 758 -14.89 -24.47 -23.13
N GLU A 759 -14.00 -23.52 -22.87
CA GLU A 759 -12.74 -23.32 -23.59
C GLU A 759 -11.54 -23.88 -22.82
N SER A 760 -11.61 -23.84 -21.49
CA SER A 760 -10.51 -24.25 -20.62
C SER A 760 -11.01 -24.88 -19.33
N ILE A 761 -10.36 -25.95 -18.93
CA ILE A 761 -10.58 -26.62 -17.65
C ILE A 761 -9.24 -27.03 -17.06
N SER A 762 -9.06 -26.77 -15.77
CA SER A 762 -7.79 -27.09 -15.10
C SER A 762 -7.77 -28.55 -14.63
N GLU A 763 -6.55 -29.08 -14.53
CA GLU A 763 -6.25 -30.48 -14.21
C GLU A 763 -6.97 -31.01 -12.96
N TYR A 764 -6.96 -30.24 -11.87
CA TYR A 764 -7.53 -30.66 -10.59
C TYR A 764 -8.92 -30.09 -10.32
N SER A 765 -9.60 -29.54 -11.31
CA SER A 765 -10.87 -28.82 -11.14
C SER A 765 -11.96 -29.64 -10.45
N PHE A 766 -12.00 -30.96 -10.64
CA PHE A 766 -12.92 -31.93 -10.00
C PHE A 766 -12.19 -33.03 -9.22
N ALA A 767 -10.95 -32.79 -8.80
CA ALA A 767 -10.22 -33.78 -8.02
C ALA A 767 -10.94 -34.09 -6.71
N ASP A 768 -10.84 -35.32 -6.24
CA ASP A 768 -11.49 -35.81 -5.01
C ASP A 768 -13.03 -35.74 -5.01
N CYS A 769 -13.69 -35.76 -6.19
CA CYS A 769 -15.15 -35.84 -6.32
C CYS A 769 -15.60 -37.31 -6.41
N GLY A 770 -15.38 -38.09 -5.37
CA GLY A 770 -15.47 -39.56 -5.39
C GLY A 770 -16.84 -40.19 -5.70
N LYS A 771 -17.95 -39.40 -5.77
CA LYS A 771 -19.30 -39.89 -6.12
C LYS A 771 -19.73 -39.55 -7.54
N VAL A 772 -18.94 -38.79 -8.27
CA VAL A 772 -19.14 -38.58 -9.71
C VAL A 772 -18.92 -39.92 -10.40
N THR A 773 -19.88 -40.33 -11.26
CA THR A 773 -19.80 -41.58 -12.01
C THR A 773 -19.47 -41.37 -13.48
N ALA A 774 -19.73 -40.18 -14.01
CA ALA A 774 -19.41 -39.82 -15.38
C ALA A 774 -19.14 -38.34 -15.56
N PHE A 775 -18.26 -37.99 -16.50
CA PHE A 775 -18.16 -36.66 -17.09
C PHE A 775 -18.69 -36.69 -18.53
N GLU A 776 -19.56 -35.72 -18.84
CA GLU A 776 -20.04 -35.49 -20.19
C GLU A 776 -19.57 -34.12 -20.65
N PHE A 777 -18.64 -34.06 -21.57
CA PHE A 777 -18.14 -32.83 -22.20
C PHE A 777 -18.97 -32.52 -23.45
N LYS A 778 -19.39 -31.26 -23.58
CA LYS A 778 -20.01 -30.74 -24.83
C LYS A 778 -19.04 -29.85 -25.63
N SER A 779 -17.75 -29.85 -25.26
CA SER A 779 -16.65 -29.13 -25.91
C SER A 779 -15.35 -29.92 -25.76
N LEU A 780 -14.28 -29.46 -26.39
CA LEU A 780 -12.90 -29.97 -26.18
C LEU A 780 -12.03 -28.86 -25.59
N PRO A 781 -12.20 -28.55 -24.31
CA PRO A 781 -11.48 -27.45 -23.68
C PRO A 781 -10.01 -27.78 -23.44
N ARG A 782 -9.16 -26.78 -23.36
CA ARG A 782 -7.78 -26.94 -22.92
C ARG A 782 -7.75 -27.52 -21.50
N GLY A 783 -6.87 -28.49 -21.25
CA GLY A 783 -6.72 -29.16 -19.95
C GLY A 783 -7.68 -30.32 -19.71
N MET A 784 -8.56 -30.64 -20.66
CA MET A 784 -9.50 -31.80 -20.54
C MET A 784 -8.75 -33.11 -20.34
N LYS A 785 -7.69 -33.36 -21.09
CA LYS A 785 -6.87 -34.58 -21.01
C LYS A 785 -6.28 -34.75 -19.61
N GLU A 786 -5.68 -33.72 -19.09
CA GLU A 786 -5.05 -33.70 -17.77
C GLU A 786 -6.11 -33.93 -16.69
N MET A 787 -7.24 -33.26 -16.75
CA MET A 787 -8.35 -33.42 -15.80
C MET A 787 -8.89 -34.85 -15.82
N LEU A 788 -9.12 -35.40 -16.99
CA LEU A 788 -9.61 -36.79 -17.16
C LEU A 788 -8.58 -37.84 -16.71
N SER A 789 -7.30 -37.55 -16.71
CA SER A 789 -6.25 -38.47 -16.25
C SER A 789 -6.40 -38.82 -14.76
N HIS A 790 -6.95 -37.88 -13.99
CA HIS A 790 -7.25 -38.03 -12.56
C HIS A 790 -8.64 -38.62 -12.28
N ALA A 791 -9.50 -38.71 -13.29
CA ALA A 791 -10.87 -39.20 -13.15
C ALA A 791 -11.00 -40.68 -13.56
N LYS A 792 -11.31 -41.57 -12.60
CA LYS A 792 -11.59 -43.01 -12.88
C LYS A 792 -13.07 -43.25 -13.07
N VAL A 793 -13.69 -42.54 -14.00
CA VAL A 793 -15.16 -42.54 -14.23
C VAL A 793 -15.43 -42.64 -15.73
N HIS A 794 -16.69 -42.87 -16.11
CA HIS A 794 -17.09 -42.86 -17.51
C HIS A 794 -16.90 -41.47 -18.12
N ARG A 795 -16.29 -41.40 -19.32
CA ARG A 795 -15.92 -40.17 -20.02
C ARG A 795 -16.64 -40.08 -21.33
N SER A 796 -17.58 -39.18 -21.48
CA SER A 796 -18.26 -38.92 -22.70
C SER A 796 -18.01 -37.50 -23.20
N VAL A 797 -17.90 -37.40 -24.53
CA VAL A 797 -17.77 -36.14 -25.26
C VAL A 797 -18.91 -36.04 -26.26
N ARG A 798 -19.73 -35.00 -26.13
CA ARG A 798 -20.86 -34.72 -27.01
C ARG A 798 -20.66 -33.39 -27.70
N LEU A 799 -20.14 -33.43 -28.91
CA LEU A 799 -19.82 -32.27 -29.71
C LEU A 799 -20.96 -31.85 -30.63
N SER A 800 -20.99 -30.57 -30.96
CA SER A 800 -21.85 -29.97 -31.98
C SER A 800 -21.08 -28.83 -32.68
N ASP A 801 -21.66 -28.23 -33.67
CA ASP A 801 -21.11 -27.04 -34.34
C ASP A 801 -20.91 -25.84 -33.39
N ALA A 802 -21.62 -25.82 -32.26
CA ALA A 802 -21.47 -24.79 -31.21
C ALA A 802 -20.42 -25.13 -30.12
N SER A 803 -19.80 -26.32 -30.21
CA SER A 803 -18.84 -26.78 -29.24
C SER A 803 -17.50 -26.06 -29.42
N TYR A 804 -16.93 -25.53 -28.34
CA TYR A 804 -15.58 -24.98 -28.35
C TYR A 804 -14.53 -26.09 -28.47
N VAL A 805 -13.51 -25.86 -29.25
CA VAL A 805 -12.32 -26.73 -29.37
C VAL A 805 -11.08 -25.90 -29.06
N SER A 806 -10.30 -26.32 -28.08
CA SER A 806 -9.06 -25.65 -27.71
C SER A 806 -7.97 -25.86 -28.77
N GLU A 807 -7.13 -24.83 -28.99
CA GLU A 807 -5.87 -24.97 -29.72
C GLU A 807 -4.82 -25.80 -28.96
N ALA A 808 -5.01 -25.98 -27.63
CA ALA A 808 -4.15 -26.84 -26.85
C ALA A 808 -4.39 -28.31 -27.20
N ASP A 809 -3.31 -29.08 -27.20
CA ASP A 809 -3.32 -30.49 -27.55
C ASP A 809 -4.03 -31.35 -26.49
N ASN A 810 -5.22 -31.83 -26.79
CA ASN A 810 -5.94 -32.87 -26.05
C ASN A 810 -5.63 -34.29 -26.56
N SER A 811 -4.67 -34.45 -27.47
CA SER A 811 -4.24 -35.74 -28.00
C SER A 811 -3.82 -36.71 -26.91
N GLY A 812 -4.26 -37.96 -27.03
CA GLY A 812 -4.01 -39.01 -26.06
C GLY A 812 -5.05 -39.07 -24.93
N ALA A 813 -6.05 -38.15 -24.87
CA ALA A 813 -7.17 -38.31 -23.94
C ALA A 813 -8.02 -39.54 -24.31
N SER A 814 -8.21 -40.43 -23.33
CA SER A 814 -9.06 -41.64 -23.55
C SER A 814 -10.50 -41.30 -23.24
N ILE A 815 -11.39 -41.52 -24.24
CA ILE A 815 -12.81 -41.22 -24.17
C ILE A 815 -13.59 -42.52 -24.32
N ASP A 816 -14.56 -42.79 -23.42
CA ASP A 816 -15.36 -43.99 -23.46
C ASP A 816 -16.45 -43.89 -24.56
N GLU A 817 -17.03 -42.69 -24.73
CA GLU A 817 -18.02 -42.42 -25.79
C GLU A 817 -17.82 -41.00 -26.34
N LEU A 818 -17.57 -40.87 -27.64
CA LEU A 818 -17.57 -39.60 -28.34
C LEU A 818 -18.76 -39.57 -29.33
N SER A 819 -19.58 -38.53 -29.26
CA SER A 819 -20.62 -38.27 -30.26
C SER A 819 -20.49 -36.83 -30.75
N TYR A 820 -20.75 -36.67 -32.04
CA TYR A 820 -20.86 -35.37 -32.70
C TYR A 820 -22.24 -35.23 -33.34
N THR A 821 -22.95 -34.18 -32.98
CA THR A 821 -24.28 -33.89 -33.51
C THR A 821 -24.27 -32.58 -34.29
N ARG A 822 -24.77 -32.63 -35.50
CA ARG A 822 -25.03 -31.45 -36.31
C ARG A 822 -26.51 -31.26 -36.48
N ASP A 823 -27.02 -30.09 -36.13
CA ASP A 823 -28.41 -29.71 -36.32
C ASP A 823 -28.66 -29.19 -37.76
N ASN A 824 -29.79 -29.55 -38.33
CA ASN A 824 -30.20 -29.18 -39.70
C ASN A 824 -29.06 -29.36 -40.72
N PRO A 825 -28.48 -30.57 -40.85
CA PRO A 825 -27.27 -30.79 -41.59
C PRO A 825 -27.40 -30.56 -43.10
N GLY A 826 -28.56 -30.40 -43.62
CA GLY A 826 -28.75 -30.40 -45.07
C GLY A 826 -28.49 -31.80 -45.67
N GLN A 827 -28.32 -31.88 -47.00
CA GLN A 827 -28.09 -33.17 -47.63
C GLN A 827 -26.63 -33.61 -47.57
N TRP A 828 -25.73 -32.68 -47.89
CA TRP A 828 -24.28 -32.88 -47.83
C TRP A 828 -23.65 -31.89 -46.85
N ASN A 829 -22.56 -32.33 -46.22
CA ASN A 829 -21.76 -31.50 -45.31
C ASN A 829 -20.27 -31.89 -45.30
N THR A 830 -19.45 -31.06 -44.71
CA THR A 830 -18.05 -31.38 -44.37
C THR A 830 -17.96 -31.83 -42.93
N LEU A 831 -17.00 -32.67 -42.59
CA LEU A 831 -16.76 -33.20 -41.24
C LEU A 831 -15.26 -33.44 -41.00
N VAL A 832 -14.83 -33.10 -39.81
CA VAL A 832 -13.55 -33.53 -39.23
C VAL A 832 -13.75 -33.86 -37.77
N LEU A 833 -13.26 -34.99 -37.30
CA LEU A 833 -13.39 -35.41 -35.90
C LEU A 833 -12.02 -35.64 -35.30
N PRO A 834 -11.83 -35.34 -33.98
CA PRO A 834 -10.58 -35.51 -33.29
C PRO A 834 -10.32 -36.95 -32.81
N CYS A 835 -10.90 -37.91 -33.46
CA CYS A 835 -10.71 -39.33 -33.16
C CYS A 835 -10.82 -40.21 -34.43
N ASP A 836 -10.25 -41.38 -34.36
CA ASP A 836 -10.51 -42.41 -35.35
C ASP A 836 -11.97 -42.82 -35.33
N LEU A 837 -12.60 -42.81 -36.49
CA LEU A 837 -13.98 -43.28 -36.66
C LEU A 837 -13.96 -44.59 -37.45
N THR A 838 -14.37 -45.69 -36.79
CA THR A 838 -14.54 -46.98 -37.45
C THR A 838 -16.01 -47.11 -37.88
N LEU A 839 -16.24 -47.40 -39.17
CA LEU A 839 -17.58 -47.52 -39.74
C LEU A 839 -18.08 -48.97 -39.63
N THR A 840 -19.32 -49.14 -39.16
CA THR A 840 -19.92 -50.47 -38.98
C THR A 840 -20.81 -50.87 -40.17
N GLY A 841 -21.08 -49.92 -41.05
CA GLY A 841 -21.95 -50.11 -42.20
C GLY A 841 -23.45 -50.05 -41.89
N GLU A 842 -23.82 -49.79 -40.62
CA GLU A 842 -25.20 -49.66 -40.17
C GLU A 842 -25.62 -48.21 -39.89
N GLU A 843 -24.73 -47.25 -40.17
CA GLU A 843 -24.93 -45.83 -39.90
C GLU A 843 -26.00 -45.20 -40.80
N ASN A 844 -26.78 -44.28 -40.26
CA ASN A 844 -27.76 -43.49 -41.02
C ASN A 844 -27.13 -42.39 -41.90
N HIS A 845 -25.81 -42.38 -42.02
CA HIS A 845 -25.03 -41.43 -42.81
C HIS A 845 -23.91 -42.15 -43.55
N VAL A 846 -23.45 -41.54 -44.62
CA VAL A 846 -22.34 -42.09 -45.43
C VAL A 846 -21.22 -41.08 -45.51
N LEU A 847 -20.01 -41.55 -45.26
CA LEU A 847 -18.79 -40.71 -45.37
C LEU A 847 -18.12 -40.89 -46.70
N TYR A 848 -17.56 -39.82 -47.24
CA TYR A 848 -16.89 -39.78 -48.52
C TYR A 848 -15.54 -39.06 -48.38
N LYS A 849 -14.56 -39.57 -49.11
CA LYS A 849 -13.28 -38.90 -49.36
C LYS A 849 -13.26 -38.30 -50.76
N ILE A 850 -12.48 -37.25 -50.94
CA ILE A 850 -12.26 -36.66 -52.26
C ILE A 850 -11.13 -37.46 -52.93
N ASP A 851 -11.41 -37.99 -54.17
CA ASP A 851 -10.46 -38.78 -54.92
C ASP A 851 -9.71 -37.95 -55.98
N LYS A 852 -10.39 -37.06 -56.67
CA LYS A 852 -9.82 -36.23 -57.76
C LYS A 852 -10.72 -35.05 -58.09
N VAL A 853 -10.18 -34.09 -58.82
CA VAL A 853 -10.95 -33.06 -59.53
C VAL A 853 -11.21 -33.47 -60.95
N ASP A 854 -12.47 -33.40 -61.46
CA ASP A 854 -12.86 -33.72 -62.80
C ASP A 854 -13.68 -32.55 -63.34
N ASP A 855 -13.05 -31.69 -64.12
CA ASP A 855 -13.51 -30.38 -64.57
C ASP A 855 -13.91 -29.51 -63.41
N ASP A 856 -15.19 -29.20 -63.23
CA ASP A 856 -15.77 -28.40 -62.17
C ASP A 856 -16.39 -29.25 -61.03
N LYS A 857 -16.00 -30.52 -60.92
CA LYS A 857 -16.59 -31.48 -59.98
C LYS A 857 -15.51 -32.16 -59.14
N LEU A 858 -15.76 -32.22 -57.83
CA LEU A 858 -15.03 -33.11 -56.96
C LEU A 858 -15.60 -34.52 -57.06
N VAL A 859 -14.78 -35.43 -57.49
CA VAL A 859 -15.13 -36.86 -57.56
C VAL A 859 -14.87 -37.46 -56.19
N VAL A 860 -15.90 -38.05 -55.61
CA VAL A 860 -15.81 -38.55 -54.22
C VAL A 860 -16.18 -40.04 -54.19
N SER A 861 -15.52 -40.79 -53.33
CA SER A 861 -15.84 -42.19 -53.09
C SER A 861 -16.16 -42.44 -51.61
N GLN A 862 -17.05 -43.40 -51.37
CA GLN A 862 -17.46 -43.84 -50.06
C GLN A 862 -16.26 -44.39 -49.27
N VAL A 863 -16.10 -43.91 -48.00
CA VAL A 863 -15.21 -44.55 -47.05
C VAL A 863 -15.95 -45.77 -46.46
N LYS A 864 -15.30 -46.95 -46.47
CA LYS A 864 -15.96 -48.18 -46.02
C LYS A 864 -15.53 -48.63 -44.61
N ASP A 865 -14.32 -48.37 -44.20
CA ASP A 865 -13.77 -49.03 -43.05
C ASP A 865 -13.47 -48.02 -41.90
N LYS A 866 -12.68 -47.01 -42.17
CA LYS A 866 -12.15 -46.12 -41.15
C LYS A 866 -11.83 -44.74 -41.72
N VAL A 867 -12.10 -43.71 -40.93
CA VAL A 867 -11.53 -42.34 -41.08
C VAL A 867 -10.60 -42.08 -39.96
N ALA A 868 -9.33 -41.69 -40.26
CA ALA A 868 -8.37 -41.36 -39.26
C ALA A 868 -8.73 -40.00 -38.59
N ALA A 869 -8.34 -39.84 -37.33
CA ALA A 869 -8.51 -38.59 -36.59
C ALA A 869 -7.96 -37.40 -37.40
N GLY A 870 -8.59 -36.25 -37.29
CA GLY A 870 -8.17 -35.02 -37.95
C GLY A 870 -8.32 -34.98 -39.47
N THR A 871 -8.78 -36.05 -40.08
CA THR A 871 -8.91 -36.12 -41.55
C THR A 871 -10.22 -35.53 -41.99
N PRO A 872 -10.24 -34.48 -42.83
CA PRO A 872 -11.48 -33.92 -43.35
C PRO A 872 -12.14 -34.87 -44.35
N CYS A 873 -13.43 -35.00 -44.18
CA CYS A 873 -14.28 -35.80 -45.10
C CYS A 873 -15.58 -35.10 -45.39
N LEU A 874 -16.31 -35.59 -46.40
CA LEU A 874 -17.65 -35.20 -46.64
C LEU A 874 -18.61 -36.24 -46.06
N PHE A 875 -19.77 -35.83 -45.58
CA PHE A 875 -20.79 -36.77 -45.17
C PHE A 875 -22.15 -36.46 -45.80
N LEU A 876 -22.86 -37.47 -46.10
CA LEU A 876 -24.20 -37.46 -46.70
C LEU A 876 -25.18 -37.97 -45.64
N CYS A 877 -26.21 -37.19 -45.34
CA CYS A 877 -27.29 -37.57 -44.44
C CYS A 877 -28.27 -38.53 -45.19
N GLY A 878 -28.66 -39.61 -44.51
CA GLY A 878 -29.53 -40.64 -45.14
C GLY A 878 -30.95 -40.21 -45.52
N LYS A 879 -31.48 -39.15 -44.87
CA LYS A 879 -32.81 -38.57 -45.16
C LYS A 879 -32.76 -37.06 -45.18
N SER A 880 -33.40 -36.46 -46.17
CA SER A 880 -33.41 -35.01 -46.38
C SER A 880 -34.23 -34.23 -45.37
N ASP A 881 -34.99 -34.87 -44.50
CA ASP A 881 -35.87 -34.32 -43.48
C ASP A 881 -35.38 -34.51 -42.06
N GLN A 882 -34.14 -35.02 -41.87
CA GLN A 882 -33.56 -35.18 -40.57
C GLN A 882 -33.24 -33.80 -39.96
N LYS A 883 -33.74 -33.57 -38.74
CA LYS A 883 -33.47 -32.33 -37.99
C LYS A 883 -32.04 -32.32 -37.40
N ALA A 884 -31.48 -33.48 -37.14
CA ALA A 884 -30.11 -33.61 -36.60
C ALA A 884 -29.52 -34.97 -37.02
N VAL A 885 -28.21 -35.02 -37.19
CA VAL A 885 -27.41 -36.24 -37.37
C VAL A 885 -26.39 -36.36 -36.30
N THR A 886 -26.33 -37.52 -35.64
CA THR A 886 -25.32 -37.83 -34.61
C THR A 886 -24.42 -38.95 -35.12
N ILE A 887 -23.12 -38.73 -35.01
CA ILE A 887 -22.05 -39.70 -35.28
C ILE A 887 -21.45 -40.09 -33.95
N THR A 888 -21.31 -41.35 -33.64
CA THR A 888 -20.80 -41.88 -32.37
C THR A 888 -19.61 -42.78 -32.57
N ALA A 889 -18.60 -42.63 -31.74
CA ALA A 889 -17.43 -43.50 -31.65
C ALA A 889 -17.19 -43.90 -30.19
N ASN A 890 -16.90 -45.17 -29.94
CA ASN A 890 -16.72 -45.70 -28.58
C ASN A 890 -15.26 -46.11 -28.33
N LYS A 891 -14.79 -45.91 -27.09
CA LYS A 891 -13.44 -46.27 -26.58
C LYS A 891 -12.35 -45.70 -27.50
N VAL A 892 -12.42 -44.41 -27.74
CA VAL A 892 -11.48 -43.73 -28.63
C VAL A 892 -10.41 -42.98 -27.85
N VAL A 893 -9.29 -42.76 -28.49
CA VAL A 893 -8.24 -41.86 -28.02
C VAL A 893 -8.28 -40.63 -28.93
N LEU A 894 -8.33 -39.43 -28.32
CA LEU A 894 -8.32 -38.20 -29.10
C LEU A 894 -6.94 -37.97 -29.75
N ASP A 895 -6.98 -37.50 -30.97
CA ASP A 895 -5.85 -36.98 -31.71
C ASP A 895 -6.26 -35.63 -32.33
N MET A 896 -5.70 -34.57 -31.81
CA MET A 896 -5.99 -33.19 -32.22
C MET A 896 -5.20 -32.74 -33.45
N THR A 897 -4.40 -33.63 -34.04
CA THR A 897 -3.66 -33.33 -35.25
C THR A 897 -4.64 -33.17 -36.41
N LEU A 898 -4.60 -32.03 -37.05
CA LEU A 898 -5.37 -31.80 -38.26
C LEU A 898 -4.59 -32.31 -39.49
N ASN A 899 -5.19 -33.20 -40.23
CA ASN A 899 -4.63 -33.70 -41.49
C ASN A 899 -5.23 -32.89 -42.66
N THR A 900 -4.40 -32.68 -43.66
CA THR A 900 -4.84 -32.13 -44.93
C THR A 900 -4.91 -33.24 -45.99
N VAL A 901 -5.90 -33.15 -46.85
CA VAL A 901 -6.04 -34.09 -48.01
C VAL A 901 -5.75 -33.29 -49.27
N ASN A 902 -4.66 -33.63 -49.95
CA ASN A 902 -4.27 -32.97 -51.20
C ASN A 902 -4.79 -33.77 -52.40
N VAL A 903 -5.50 -33.12 -53.29
CA VAL A 903 -6.08 -33.73 -54.47
C VAL A 903 -6.05 -32.74 -55.64
N ASP A 904 -5.32 -33.06 -56.67
CA ASP A 904 -5.24 -32.35 -57.96
C ASP A 904 -5.06 -30.80 -57.79
N GLY A 905 -4.15 -30.41 -56.92
CA GLY A 905 -3.84 -29.00 -56.66
C GLY A 905 -4.74 -28.30 -55.66
N LEU A 906 -5.75 -28.99 -55.13
CA LEU A 906 -6.57 -28.54 -54.03
C LEU A 906 -6.14 -29.20 -52.72
N THR A 907 -6.16 -28.43 -51.64
CA THR A 907 -5.94 -28.94 -50.29
C THR A 907 -7.25 -28.86 -49.50
N PHE A 908 -7.77 -30.02 -49.08
CA PHE A 908 -8.94 -30.09 -48.21
C PHE A 908 -8.50 -30.00 -46.77
N ILE A 909 -8.88 -28.92 -46.10
CA ILE A 909 -8.41 -28.53 -44.79
C ILE A 909 -9.53 -28.59 -43.76
N GLY A 910 -9.37 -29.40 -42.74
CA GLY A 910 -10.31 -29.47 -41.62
C GLY A 910 -10.04 -28.42 -40.57
N THR A 911 -11.04 -28.12 -39.75
CA THR A 911 -10.89 -27.24 -38.56
C THR A 911 -11.74 -27.73 -37.40
N TYR A 912 -11.20 -27.57 -36.20
CA TYR A 912 -11.93 -27.72 -34.94
C TYR A 912 -12.44 -26.37 -34.41
N HIS A 913 -12.04 -25.26 -35.02
CA HIS A 913 -12.41 -23.91 -34.65
C HIS A 913 -13.20 -23.21 -35.75
N THR A 914 -13.93 -22.16 -35.38
CA THR A 914 -14.49 -21.27 -36.40
C THR A 914 -13.34 -20.60 -37.15
N GLN A 915 -13.21 -20.82 -38.43
CA GLN A 915 -12.19 -20.22 -39.30
C GLN A 915 -12.82 -19.22 -40.25
N LYS A 916 -12.05 -18.23 -40.64
CA LYS A 916 -12.40 -17.25 -41.66
C LYS A 916 -11.38 -17.31 -42.79
N PRO A 917 -11.52 -18.32 -43.72
CA PRO A 917 -10.61 -18.37 -44.84
C PRO A 917 -10.74 -17.10 -45.70
N ILE A 918 -9.61 -16.58 -46.13
CA ILE A 918 -9.51 -15.39 -46.97
C ILE A 918 -9.52 -15.74 -48.47
N GLU A 919 -9.19 -16.99 -48.80
CA GLU A 919 -9.16 -17.53 -50.15
C GLU A 919 -9.65 -18.97 -50.16
N GLY A 920 -9.95 -19.53 -51.31
CA GLY A 920 -10.36 -20.92 -51.48
C GLY A 920 -11.88 -21.11 -51.57
N TRP A 921 -12.38 -22.27 -51.13
CA TRP A 921 -13.75 -22.69 -51.33
C TRP A 921 -14.43 -23.11 -50.05
N VAL A 922 -15.54 -22.48 -49.71
CA VAL A 922 -16.35 -22.83 -48.54
C VAL A 922 -17.57 -23.68 -48.96
N PHE A 923 -17.97 -24.62 -48.08
CA PHE A 923 -19.09 -25.51 -48.38
C PHE A 923 -20.42 -24.80 -48.11
N SER A 924 -21.27 -24.71 -49.11
CA SER A 924 -22.59 -24.07 -49.00
C SER A 924 -23.55 -24.69 -50.02
N GLY A 925 -24.74 -25.03 -49.59
CA GLY A 925 -25.82 -25.50 -50.49
C GLY A 925 -25.48 -26.78 -51.24
N ASN A 926 -24.77 -27.72 -50.64
CA ASN A 926 -24.30 -28.99 -51.18
C ASN A 926 -23.18 -28.86 -52.25
N MET A 927 -22.40 -27.83 -52.23
CA MET A 927 -21.24 -27.62 -53.12
C MET A 927 -20.19 -26.76 -52.44
N PHE A 928 -18.99 -26.77 -52.92
CA PHE A 928 -17.99 -25.79 -52.54
C PHE A 928 -18.11 -24.56 -53.44
N VAL A 929 -18.19 -23.38 -52.82
CA VAL A 929 -18.32 -22.08 -53.50
C VAL A 929 -17.04 -21.31 -53.28
N ASN A 930 -16.43 -20.80 -54.36
CA ASN A 930 -15.23 -19.99 -54.28
C ASN A 930 -15.51 -18.66 -53.58
N ILE A 931 -14.68 -18.34 -52.57
CA ILE A 931 -14.83 -17.13 -51.73
C ILE A 931 -14.71 -15.86 -52.58
N ASP A 932 -13.82 -15.82 -53.55
CA ASP A 932 -13.60 -14.67 -54.44
C ASP A 932 -14.82 -14.27 -55.25
N ASN A 933 -15.71 -15.19 -55.44
CA ASN A 933 -16.93 -15.00 -56.20
C ASN A 933 -18.15 -14.70 -55.33
N LEU A 934 -17.98 -14.63 -54.03
CA LEU A 934 -19.06 -14.30 -53.11
C LEU A 934 -19.11 -12.79 -52.84
N PRO A 935 -20.27 -12.20 -52.53
CA PRO A 935 -20.36 -10.80 -52.14
C PRO A 935 -19.46 -10.46 -50.94
N ALA A 936 -18.71 -9.37 -51.02
CA ALA A 936 -17.86 -8.93 -49.92
C ALA A 936 -18.67 -8.75 -48.63
N LYS A 937 -18.23 -9.36 -47.54
CA LYS A 937 -18.78 -9.18 -46.19
C LYS A 937 -17.77 -8.47 -45.32
N GLU A 938 -18.21 -7.52 -44.51
CA GLU A 938 -17.35 -6.81 -43.54
C GLU A 938 -16.70 -7.79 -42.56
N GLU A 939 -17.36 -8.89 -42.19
CA GLU A 939 -16.86 -9.90 -41.23
C GLU A 939 -16.19 -11.12 -41.87
N GLY A 940 -16.18 -11.24 -43.22
CA GLY A 940 -15.66 -12.41 -43.92
C GLY A 940 -16.62 -13.61 -43.91
N TYR A 941 -16.22 -14.71 -44.54
CA TYR A 941 -16.96 -15.98 -44.51
C TYR A 941 -16.41 -16.88 -43.43
N SER A 942 -17.26 -17.60 -42.72
CA SER A 942 -16.84 -18.47 -41.63
C SER A 942 -17.13 -19.94 -41.92
N VAL A 943 -16.19 -20.79 -41.56
CA VAL A 943 -16.33 -22.26 -41.53
C VAL A 943 -16.56 -22.66 -40.08
N SER A 944 -17.63 -23.37 -39.81
CA SER A 944 -17.99 -23.82 -38.46
C SER A 944 -16.97 -24.82 -37.89
N PRO A 945 -16.86 -24.99 -36.59
CA PRO A 945 -16.08 -26.06 -35.99
C PRO A 945 -16.46 -27.43 -36.52
N PHE A 946 -15.52 -28.35 -36.51
CA PHE A 946 -15.71 -29.73 -37.07
C PHE A 946 -16.07 -29.78 -38.54
N SER A 947 -15.75 -28.74 -39.28
CA SER A 947 -16.00 -28.62 -40.70
C SER A 947 -14.68 -28.48 -41.47
N ALA A 948 -14.77 -28.39 -42.81
CA ALA A 948 -13.62 -28.23 -43.67
C ALA A 948 -13.89 -27.30 -44.84
N TRP A 949 -12.82 -26.75 -45.43
CA TRP A 949 -12.88 -25.98 -46.68
C TRP A 949 -11.77 -26.45 -47.63
N LEU A 950 -11.78 -25.93 -48.83
CA LEU A 950 -10.75 -26.20 -49.83
C LEU A 950 -9.89 -24.97 -50.10
N GLU A 951 -8.61 -25.14 -50.22
CA GLU A 951 -7.64 -24.14 -50.70
C GLU A 951 -6.97 -24.62 -51.99
N GLY A 952 -6.50 -23.67 -52.81
CA GLY A 952 -5.84 -23.96 -54.07
C GLY A 952 -6.63 -23.48 -55.27
N ALA A 953 -6.09 -23.73 -56.47
CA ALA A 953 -6.65 -23.29 -57.74
C ALA A 953 -7.14 -24.47 -58.58
N VAL A 954 -8.32 -24.30 -59.15
CA VAL A 954 -8.86 -25.24 -60.15
C VAL A 954 -8.74 -24.61 -61.53
N GLN A 955 -8.37 -25.38 -62.54
CA GLN A 955 -8.26 -24.92 -63.91
C GLN A 955 -9.60 -24.31 -64.39
N GLY A 956 -9.55 -23.08 -64.91
CA GLY A 956 -10.76 -22.35 -65.31
C GLY A 956 -11.46 -21.55 -64.24
N ASN A 957 -10.97 -21.56 -62.98
CA ASN A 957 -11.50 -20.84 -61.79
C ASN A 957 -13.03 -20.87 -61.69
N PRO A 958 -13.64 -22.06 -61.59
CA PRO A 958 -15.11 -22.17 -61.55
C PRO A 958 -15.70 -21.45 -60.34
N TRP A 959 -16.96 -21.02 -60.46
CA TRP A 959 -17.71 -20.35 -59.39
C TRP A 959 -17.99 -21.28 -58.20
N SER A 960 -18.19 -22.53 -58.48
CA SER A 960 -18.46 -23.61 -57.54
C SER A 960 -17.96 -24.95 -58.02
N LEU A 961 -17.61 -25.81 -57.07
CA LEU A 961 -17.27 -27.21 -57.31
C LEU A 961 -18.42 -28.10 -56.86
N GLY A 962 -19.04 -28.77 -57.81
CA GLY A 962 -20.09 -29.77 -57.54
C GLY A 962 -19.48 -31.09 -57.08
N LEU A 963 -20.31 -31.98 -56.52
CA LEU A 963 -19.92 -33.34 -56.12
C LEU A 963 -20.34 -34.38 -57.12
N LYS A 964 -19.40 -35.30 -57.49
CA LYS A 964 -19.69 -36.48 -58.36
C LYS A 964 -19.29 -37.74 -57.58
N VAL A 965 -20.28 -38.55 -57.25
CA VAL A 965 -20.09 -39.79 -56.47
C VAL A 965 -19.65 -40.92 -57.37
N ASN A 966 -18.45 -41.51 -57.04
CA ASN A 966 -17.96 -42.72 -57.66
C ASN A 966 -18.63 -43.93 -57.01
N ASN A 967 -19.37 -44.72 -57.81
CA ASN A 967 -19.93 -45.99 -57.42
C ASN A 967 -20.87 -45.96 -56.19
N PRO A 968 -22.14 -45.54 -56.35
CA PRO A 968 -23.12 -45.52 -55.28
C PRO A 968 -23.54 -46.92 -54.87
N ALA A 969 -22.87 -47.52 -53.91
CA ALA A 969 -23.16 -48.89 -53.44
C ALA A 969 -24.28 -48.93 -52.38
N THR A 970 -24.89 -47.85 -52.06
CA THR A 970 -26.00 -47.78 -51.09
C THR A 970 -27.27 -47.30 -51.76
N GLY A 971 -28.41 -47.91 -51.49
CA GLY A 971 -29.75 -47.58 -52.10
C GLY A 971 -30.25 -46.17 -51.79
N ILE A 972 -29.39 -45.27 -51.29
CA ILE A 972 -29.57 -43.84 -51.22
C ILE A 972 -29.29 -43.30 -52.61
N ALA A 973 -30.32 -42.93 -53.35
CA ALA A 973 -30.20 -42.36 -54.69
C ALA A 973 -29.14 -41.21 -54.63
N PRO A 974 -28.16 -41.20 -55.52
CA PRO A 974 -27.27 -40.10 -55.65
C PRO A 974 -28.10 -38.87 -55.97
N VAL A 975 -28.10 -37.91 -55.02
CA VAL A 975 -28.65 -36.64 -55.37
C VAL A 975 -27.69 -36.06 -56.39
N THR A 976 -28.10 -35.99 -57.57
CA THR A 976 -27.47 -35.26 -58.66
C THR A 976 -27.45 -33.79 -58.14
N VAL A 977 -26.39 -33.42 -57.50
CA VAL A 977 -26.14 -32.00 -57.18
C VAL A 977 -26.10 -31.36 -58.59
N VAL A 978 -27.03 -30.54 -58.75
CA VAL A 978 -27.39 -29.95 -60.03
C VAL A 978 -26.15 -29.50 -60.77
N ASP A 979 -25.84 -30.13 -61.83
CA ASP A 979 -25.18 -29.52 -62.98
C ASP A 979 -25.74 -28.11 -63.10
N THR A 980 -24.85 -27.06 -63.00
CA THR A 980 -25.20 -25.77 -63.54
C THR A 980 -25.44 -24.64 -62.46
N LEU A 981 -24.44 -24.20 -61.91
CA LEU A 981 -24.31 -22.73 -61.69
C LEU A 981 -23.02 -22.17 -62.37
N ASN A 982 -22.25 -23.02 -63.00
CA ASN A 982 -21.11 -22.68 -63.87
C ASN A 982 -21.53 -22.62 -65.32
N GLY A 983 -21.70 -21.42 -65.80
CA GLY A 983 -21.92 -21.27 -67.22
C GLY A 983 -22.60 -19.94 -67.55
N GLU A 984 -22.12 -19.33 -68.61
CA GLU A 984 -22.72 -18.20 -69.28
C GLU A 984 -24.25 -18.31 -69.34
N GLY A 985 -24.97 -17.42 -68.69
CA GLY A 985 -26.41 -17.26 -68.79
C GLY A 985 -27.28 -17.65 -67.58
N VAL A 986 -26.68 -17.66 -66.34
CA VAL A 986 -27.47 -17.71 -65.12
C VAL A 986 -27.74 -16.29 -64.67
N GLU A 987 -28.98 -15.94 -64.41
CA GLU A 987 -29.42 -14.64 -63.92
C GLU A 987 -29.85 -14.77 -62.44
N TYR A 988 -29.36 -13.84 -61.59
CA TYR A 988 -29.75 -13.79 -60.20
C TYR A 988 -30.77 -12.65 -59.99
N TYR A 989 -31.71 -12.88 -59.10
CA TYR A 989 -32.75 -11.91 -58.76
C TYR A 989 -32.95 -11.94 -57.24
N ASP A 990 -33.26 -10.82 -56.64
CA ASP A 990 -33.75 -10.77 -55.28
C ASP A 990 -35.22 -11.21 -55.16
N LEU A 991 -35.77 -11.22 -53.93
CA LEU A 991 -37.16 -11.62 -53.70
C LEU A 991 -38.16 -10.61 -54.29
N SER A 992 -37.75 -9.39 -54.63
CA SER A 992 -38.58 -8.40 -55.29
C SER A 992 -38.59 -8.55 -56.79
N GLY A 993 -37.80 -9.47 -57.39
CA GLY A 993 -37.63 -9.65 -58.80
C GLY A 993 -36.62 -8.76 -59.50
N GLN A 994 -35.84 -7.99 -58.73
CA GLN A 994 -34.77 -7.15 -59.26
C GLN A 994 -33.55 -8.01 -59.60
N ARG A 995 -33.02 -7.84 -60.83
CA ARG A 995 -31.81 -8.55 -61.26
C ARG A 995 -30.59 -8.13 -60.48
N LEU A 996 -29.79 -9.07 -60.05
CA LEU A 996 -28.53 -8.92 -59.34
C LEU A 996 -27.37 -9.32 -60.25
N ASP A 997 -26.27 -8.57 -60.17
CA ASP A 997 -25.04 -8.88 -60.88
C ASP A 997 -24.31 -10.09 -60.28
N ALA A 998 -24.54 -10.38 -58.99
CA ALA A 998 -24.08 -11.53 -58.27
C ALA A 998 -25.09 -11.92 -57.15
N PRO A 999 -25.07 -13.15 -56.64
CA PRO A 999 -25.96 -13.54 -55.56
C PRO A 999 -25.59 -12.80 -54.26
N ARG A 1000 -26.59 -12.38 -53.47
CA ARG A 1000 -26.45 -11.70 -52.21
C ARG A 1000 -26.75 -12.64 -51.03
N GLN A 1001 -26.28 -12.28 -49.83
CA GLN A 1001 -26.66 -13.01 -48.62
C GLN A 1001 -28.18 -13.00 -48.44
N GLY A 1002 -28.74 -14.16 -48.09
CA GLY A 1002 -30.17 -14.37 -47.97
C GLY A 1002 -30.74 -15.16 -49.13
N VAL A 1003 -32.01 -14.94 -49.44
CA VAL A 1003 -32.73 -15.68 -50.49
C VAL A 1003 -32.56 -14.97 -51.83
N ASN A 1004 -31.99 -15.65 -52.80
CA ASN A 1004 -31.87 -15.23 -54.18
C ASN A 1004 -32.73 -16.14 -55.08
N ILE A 1005 -33.25 -15.62 -56.19
CA ILE A 1005 -33.94 -16.40 -57.25
C ILE A 1005 -32.93 -16.51 -58.37
N VAL A 1006 -32.60 -17.74 -58.71
CA VAL A 1006 -31.73 -18.06 -59.86
C VAL A 1006 -32.60 -18.48 -61.05
N ARG A 1007 -32.44 -17.76 -62.14
CA ARG A 1007 -33.11 -18.08 -63.40
C ARG A 1007 -32.13 -18.78 -64.34
N LEU A 1008 -32.47 -19.99 -64.69
CA LEU A 1008 -31.68 -20.84 -65.62
C LEU A 1008 -32.03 -20.55 -67.10
N LYS A 1009 -31.12 -20.80 -68.04
CA LYS A 1009 -31.40 -20.70 -69.49
C LYS A 1009 -32.62 -21.48 -69.90
N SER A 1010 -32.98 -22.52 -69.18
CA SER A 1010 -34.17 -23.26 -69.35
C SER A 1010 -35.51 -22.55 -69.04
N GLY A 1011 -35.44 -21.30 -68.53
CA GLY A 1011 -36.58 -20.53 -68.07
C GLY A 1011 -37.11 -20.95 -66.70
N LYS A 1012 -36.58 -21.99 -66.08
CA LYS A 1012 -36.90 -22.37 -64.66
C LYS A 1012 -36.19 -21.54 -63.66
N SER A 1013 -36.93 -21.06 -62.65
CA SER A 1013 -36.35 -20.35 -61.54
C SER A 1013 -36.23 -21.26 -60.32
N LYS A 1014 -35.10 -21.15 -59.59
CA LYS A 1014 -34.81 -21.82 -58.30
C LYS A 1014 -34.49 -20.81 -57.22
N LYS A 1015 -34.84 -21.14 -55.99
CA LYS A 1015 -34.48 -20.36 -54.81
C LYS A 1015 -33.12 -20.80 -54.36
N LEU A 1016 -32.17 -19.84 -54.26
CA LEU A 1016 -30.83 -19.99 -53.67
C LEU A 1016 -30.79 -19.23 -52.34
N ILE A 1017 -30.39 -19.88 -51.27
CA ILE A 1017 -30.21 -19.23 -49.99
C ILE A 1017 -28.70 -19.21 -49.72
N ILE A 1018 -28.15 -18.02 -49.66
CA ILE A 1018 -26.77 -17.78 -49.20
C ILE A 1018 -26.86 -17.31 -47.77
N LYS A 1019 -26.37 -18.14 -46.88
CA LYS A 1019 -26.33 -17.84 -45.42
C LYS A 1019 -25.21 -16.88 -45.05
#